data_dcb2354b6af2875202482e35ff59a78c
#
_entry.id   dcb2354b6af2875202482e35ff59a78c
#
_cell.length_a   1.000
_cell.length_b   1.000
_cell.length_c   1.000
_cell.angle_alpha   90.00
_cell.angle_beta   90.00
_cell.angle_gamma   90.00
#
_symmetry.space_group_name_H-M   'P 1'
#
loop_
_entity.id
_entity.type
_entity.pdbx_description
1 polymer ?
#
loop_
_entity_poly.entity_id
_entity_poly.type
_entity_poly.pdbx_seq_one_letter_code
_entity_poly.pdbx_strand_id
1 'polypeptide(L)'
;MRRVVSTAALAACTAVPNVQAQEAQAREAELPSIRVEAASDADSLHLDSRSSSASRLGLTLRETPASVEIVSQQAMRERGAATLSEALRGATGLAGGGPPSSPTTLTSRGFTDILYLYDGLRMSGAGSTNRVEDTWNYERIEVLKGPASVLQGDSAIGGIVNFQTKRPDRDNPSREAMFSYGSYGSTRTGIGLGDNFGESGAYRIDYSHNDSRVGTIARNSNKLDHLTTGVAFDVAPATRLDLSFDYSRDTGHAYWGTPLIPRELAKDPTGVVSTHDGRVLDRALAGKNYNVLDDRNEAEAYWVRARVTHQLTPSWTLRNELAMNKVDRLWKNSESATFSAPGSINRDQTIITHHQRYLIDRFDATHNGTLGGLSNKFVIGGELSKTSLDSERRFSNRAASTADALRVSLWNPDVGYYNDDPALMSGAGNRTDYTTDVRGAALFLEDSLKLTDRWTVVGGYRYDRIRVERSITDLNAGTHTAFGTRYGANSMRLGTVYDLTPASSVYAQYTNATIPVGSLFLLSQSNASFPLAKGEQWEAGFKQSLGDVEWTAAVYHIKLENVLTRDANDPRVTVNNGRQSSRGVELSADWRVTPQLTLSGNIAALNARFDSLTEADGTSRVGNTPPNVPERVANLYANYRLKELPMNFFVGLNHTGKIYTDNANQIRINGHTTVDAAVSYRLRPALITFRVRNLTDKLYAYYGGRATSQVLLAPGRTYELGATFEF
;
A
#
# COMPACT_ATOMS: atom_id res chain seq x y z
N MET A 1 -27.26 29.82 -5.69
CA MET A 1 -27.43 30.76 -4.57
C MET A 1 -26.24 30.64 -3.63
N ARG A 2 -25.62 31.78 -3.38
CA ARG A 2 -24.40 31.95 -2.60
C ARG A 2 -24.63 31.75 -1.09
N ARG A 3 -23.52 31.37 -0.37
CA ARG A 3 -23.25 31.45 1.09
C ARG A 3 -23.89 30.32 1.89
N VAL A 4 -23.17 29.61 2.78
CA VAL A 4 -22.36 30.05 3.93
C VAL A 4 -21.24 29.02 4.17
N VAL A 5 -19.96 29.40 4.12
CA VAL A 5 -18.86 28.70 4.77
C VAL A 5 -18.71 29.38 6.13
N SER A 6 -19.07 28.69 7.19
CA SER A 6 -18.91 29.16 8.56
C SER A 6 -17.45 29.21 8.97
N THR A 7 -16.98 30.40 9.21
CA THR A 7 -15.80 30.79 9.96
C THR A 7 -16.01 30.45 11.45
N ALA A 8 -15.68 29.23 11.85
CA ALA A 8 -15.78 28.80 13.25
C ALA A 8 -14.47 28.23 13.85
N ALA A 9 -13.35 28.37 13.16
CA ALA A 9 -12.09 27.81 13.63
C ALA A 9 -11.05 28.81 14.15
N LEU A 10 -11.37 30.10 14.24
CA LEU A 10 -10.38 31.14 14.65
C LEU A 10 -10.72 31.90 15.92
N ALA A 11 -11.71 31.50 16.70
CA ALA A 11 -12.16 32.27 17.88
C ALA A 11 -11.84 31.67 19.24
N ALA A 12 -11.00 30.65 19.33
CA ALA A 12 -10.66 29.98 20.61
C ALA A 12 -9.29 30.37 21.21
N CYS A 13 -8.59 31.37 20.69
CA CYS A 13 -7.25 31.76 21.16
C CYS A 13 -7.15 33.12 21.87
N THR A 14 -8.25 33.72 22.37
CA THR A 14 -8.17 35.00 23.07
C THR A 14 -8.86 34.96 24.42
N ALA A 15 -8.30 34.24 25.39
CA ALA A 15 -8.50 34.49 26.82
C ALA A 15 -7.36 33.80 27.61
N VAL A 16 -6.23 34.49 27.79
CA VAL A 16 -5.19 34.11 28.75
C VAL A 16 -5.29 35.07 29.92
N PRO A 17 -5.56 34.62 31.16
CA PRO A 17 -5.41 35.46 32.31
C PRO A 17 -3.91 35.60 32.63
N ASN A 18 -3.44 36.83 32.87
CA ASN A 18 -2.12 37.14 33.40
C ASN A 18 -1.94 36.50 34.78
N VAL A 19 -1.06 35.52 34.87
CA VAL A 19 -0.49 35.05 36.16
C VAL A 19 0.97 35.47 36.20
N GLN A 20 1.32 36.28 37.22
CA GLN A 20 2.69 36.71 37.48
C GLN A 20 3.59 35.49 37.73
N ALA A 21 4.68 35.43 36.99
CA ALA A 21 5.68 34.38 37.11
C ALA A 21 6.57 34.65 38.33
N GLN A 22 6.66 33.68 39.24
CA GLN A 22 7.82 33.53 40.15
C GLN A 22 8.93 32.82 39.34
N GLU A 23 10.12 33.45 39.34
CA GLU A 23 11.35 32.86 38.78
C GLU A 23 11.73 31.60 39.55
N ALA A 24 11.45 30.44 38.95
CA ALA A 24 12.13 29.19 39.30
C ALA A 24 13.00 28.82 38.09
N GLN A 25 14.29 28.63 38.31
CA GLN A 25 15.25 28.18 37.31
C GLN A 25 14.71 26.93 36.59
N ALA A 26 14.16 27.11 35.39
CA ALA A 26 13.76 26.03 34.53
C ALA A 26 15.03 25.36 33.98
N ARG A 27 15.30 24.14 34.40
CA ARG A 27 16.06 23.21 33.57
C ARG A 27 15.27 23.10 32.27
N GLU A 28 15.91 23.41 31.15
CA GLU A 28 15.39 23.13 29.83
C GLU A 28 14.90 21.68 29.79
N ALA A 29 13.59 21.50 29.84
CA ALA A 29 12.98 20.23 29.47
C ALA A 29 13.05 20.18 27.95
N GLU A 30 14.11 19.60 27.38
CA GLU A 30 14.10 19.16 25.99
C GLU A 30 12.85 18.37 25.79
N LEU A 31 12.00 18.82 24.83
CA LEU A 31 10.94 18.02 24.30
C LEU A 31 11.57 16.66 23.96
N PRO A 32 10.98 15.52 24.37
CA PRO A 32 11.46 14.24 23.87
C PRO A 32 11.28 14.32 22.36
N SER A 33 12.36 14.70 21.67
CA SER A 33 12.46 14.51 20.24
C SER A 33 12.07 13.05 20.04
N ILE A 34 11.08 12.78 19.21
CA ILE A 34 10.96 11.45 18.63
C ILE A 34 12.21 11.37 17.76
N ARG A 35 13.33 11.02 18.40
CA ARG A 35 14.56 10.70 17.70
C ARG A 35 14.19 9.47 16.89
N VAL A 36 13.91 9.68 15.62
CA VAL A 36 14.12 8.64 14.64
C VAL A 36 15.63 8.56 14.57
N GLU A 37 16.24 7.75 15.44
CA GLU A 37 17.61 7.37 15.25
C GLU A 37 17.64 6.73 13.88
N ALA A 38 18.29 7.40 12.93
CA ALA A 38 18.64 6.79 11.65
C ALA A 38 19.50 5.59 12.03
N ALA A 39 18.89 4.39 12.00
CA ALA A 39 19.62 3.17 12.26
C ALA A 39 20.75 3.14 11.24
N SER A 40 21.98 3.14 11.71
CA SER A 40 23.20 3.18 10.89
C SER A 40 23.38 1.90 10.06
N ASP A 41 22.50 0.91 10.21
CA ASP A 41 22.55 -0.39 9.58
C ASP A 41 21.24 -0.68 8.81
N ALA A 42 21.34 -0.75 7.49
CA ALA A 42 20.25 -1.07 6.57
C ALA A 42 19.60 -2.42 6.81
N ASP A 43 20.25 -3.27 7.54
CA ASP A 43 20.03 -4.70 7.60
C ASP A 43 19.51 -5.13 8.98
N SER A 44 18.81 -4.26 9.73
CA SER A 44 18.20 -4.65 11.00
C SER A 44 16.68 -4.66 10.92
N LEU A 45 16.04 -5.54 11.68
CA LEU A 45 14.57 -5.58 11.85
C LEU A 45 14.06 -4.37 12.65
N HIS A 46 14.96 -3.56 13.15
CA HIS A 46 14.66 -2.31 13.89
C HIS A 46 13.74 -2.54 15.10
N LEU A 47 13.93 -3.64 15.86
CA LEU A 47 13.05 -3.99 16.99
C LEU A 47 12.97 -2.91 18.07
N ASP A 48 13.98 -2.08 18.21
CA ASP A 48 14.00 -0.95 19.12
C ASP A 48 13.48 0.36 18.49
N SER A 49 13.20 0.35 17.18
CA SER A 49 12.59 1.48 16.49
C SER A 49 11.10 1.61 16.80
N ARG A 50 10.57 2.83 16.71
CA ARG A 50 9.16 3.13 16.95
C ARG A 50 8.39 3.13 15.63
N SER A 51 7.19 2.58 15.66
CA SER A 51 6.25 2.62 14.52
C SER A 51 5.04 3.49 14.86
N SER A 52 4.74 4.43 13.99
CA SER A 52 3.52 5.26 14.09
C SER A 52 2.28 4.54 13.55
N SER A 53 2.48 3.47 12.77
CA SER A 53 1.39 2.68 12.16
C SER A 53 0.85 1.61 13.10
N ALA A 54 1.68 1.11 14.00
CA ALA A 54 1.33 0.01 14.89
C ALA A 54 0.78 0.46 16.24
N SER A 55 1.11 1.69 16.66
CA SER A 55 0.61 2.32 17.89
C SER A 55 0.82 3.84 17.84
N ARG A 56 -0.09 4.59 18.45
CA ARG A 56 0.05 6.04 18.65
C ARG A 56 0.76 6.39 19.97
N LEU A 57 1.09 5.37 20.78
CA LEU A 57 1.71 5.50 22.09
C LEU A 57 3.24 5.63 22.03
N GLY A 58 3.83 5.62 20.81
CA GLY A 58 5.28 5.64 20.65
C GLY A 58 5.95 4.36 21.16
N LEU A 59 5.29 3.22 21.04
CA LEU A 59 5.86 1.91 21.36
C LEU A 59 6.92 1.52 20.34
N THR A 60 7.96 0.86 20.79
CA THR A 60 8.91 0.19 19.90
C THR A 60 8.27 -1.03 19.24
N LEU A 61 8.89 -1.55 18.15
CA LEU A 61 8.42 -2.79 17.55
C LEU A 61 8.43 -3.94 18.55
N ARG A 62 9.40 -3.99 19.48
CA ARG A 62 9.50 -4.97 20.55
C ARG A 62 8.33 -4.88 21.54
N GLU A 63 7.97 -3.65 21.96
CA GLU A 63 6.87 -3.37 22.88
C GLU A 63 5.48 -3.58 22.26
N THR A 64 5.40 -3.68 20.93
CA THR A 64 4.14 -3.79 20.21
C THR A 64 3.71 -5.26 20.10
N PRO A 65 2.51 -5.64 20.59
CA PRO A 65 2.02 -7.03 20.50
C PRO A 65 1.45 -7.34 19.10
N ALA A 66 2.25 -7.15 18.04
CA ALA A 66 1.87 -7.37 16.65
C ALA A 66 3.09 -7.64 15.77
N SER A 67 2.87 -8.25 14.61
CA SER A 67 3.88 -8.31 13.54
C SER A 67 3.96 -6.97 12.83
N VAL A 68 5.06 -6.27 13.01
CA VAL A 68 5.37 -4.98 12.38
C VAL A 68 6.75 -5.06 11.75
N GLU A 69 6.89 -4.48 10.57
CA GLU A 69 8.14 -4.44 9.81
C GLU A 69 8.40 -3.03 9.29
N ILE A 70 9.66 -2.61 9.29
CA ILE A 70 10.11 -1.34 8.72
C ILE A 70 11.04 -1.65 7.55
N VAL A 71 10.70 -1.13 6.36
CA VAL A 71 11.58 -1.12 5.20
C VAL A 71 12.24 0.26 5.15
N SER A 72 13.51 0.36 5.53
CA SER A 72 14.24 1.63 5.56
C SER A 72 14.60 2.13 4.16
N GLN A 73 14.89 3.43 4.02
CA GLN A 73 15.38 4.00 2.77
C GLN A 73 16.64 3.29 2.28
N GLN A 74 17.54 2.95 3.20
CA GLN A 74 18.77 2.26 2.85
C GLN A 74 18.48 0.86 2.31
N ALA A 75 17.57 0.08 2.92
CA ALA A 75 17.14 -1.21 2.39
C ALA A 75 16.51 -1.09 0.99
N MET A 76 15.70 -0.04 0.76
CA MET A 76 15.14 0.25 -0.57
C MET A 76 16.24 0.55 -1.60
N ARG A 77 17.25 1.35 -1.24
CA ARG A 77 18.40 1.68 -2.12
C ARG A 77 19.27 0.46 -2.41
N GLU A 78 19.59 -0.35 -1.42
CA GLU A 78 20.43 -1.54 -1.57
C GLU A 78 19.76 -2.60 -2.44
N ARG A 79 18.47 -2.87 -2.21
CA ARG A 79 17.64 -3.76 -3.03
C ARG A 79 17.34 -3.16 -4.42
N GLY A 80 17.57 -1.86 -4.59
CA GLY A 80 17.32 -1.13 -5.84
C GLY A 80 15.84 -0.92 -6.14
N ALA A 81 15.01 -0.91 -5.13
CA ALA A 81 13.60 -0.64 -5.30
C ALA A 81 13.39 0.80 -5.75
N ALA A 82 12.96 1.00 -6.98
CA ALA A 82 12.64 2.31 -7.54
C ALA A 82 11.20 2.73 -7.26
N THR A 83 10.31 1.76 -7.07
CA THR A 83 8.90 1.99 -6.78
C THR A 83 8.50 1.39 -5.44
N LEU A 84 7.39 1.88 -4.87
CA LEU A 84 6.84 1.35 -3.62
C LEU A 84 6.47 -0.14 -3.71
N SER A 85 5.94 -0.57 -4.86
CA SER A 85 5.63 -1.98 -5.09
C SER A 85 6.88 -2.87 -5.06
N GLU A 86 8.01 -2.38 -5.59
CA GLU A 86 9.29 -3.10 -5.53
C GLU A 86 9.83 -3.15 -4.11
N ALA A 87 9.73 -2.05 -3.35
CA ALA A 87 10.16 -2.00 -1.95
C ALA A 87 9.39 -3.01 -1.08
N LEU A 88 8.08 -3.12 -1.28
CA LEU A 88 7.20 -3.97 -0.50
C LEU A 88 7.33 -5.47 -0.82
N ARG A 89 7.84 -5.84 -2.01
CA ARG A 89 8.12 -7.26 -2.31
C ARG A 89 9.14 -7.89 -1.36
N GLY A 90 10.03 -7.09 -0.79
CA GLY A 90 11.02 -7.55 0.18
C GLY A 90 10.47 -7.75 1.59
N ALA A 91 9.24 -7.31 1.88
CA ALA A 91 8.64 -7.44 3.20
C ALA A 91 8.01 -8.83 3.40
N THR A 92 8.04 -9.33 4.63
CA THR A 92 7.62 -10.68 5.01
C THR A 92 6.16 -10.92 4.68
N GLY A 93 5.89 -11.95 3.88
CA GLY A 93 4.53 -12.39 3.56
C GLY A 93 3.73 -11.42 2.69
N LEU A 94 4.35 -10.34 2.21
CA LEU A 94 3.76 -9.48 1.20
C LEU A 94 4.08 -10.02 -0.19
N ALA A 95 3.08 -10.10 -1.01
CA ALA A 95 3.23 -10.47 -2.42
C ALA A 95 2.33 -9.62 -3.29
N GLY A 96 2.70 -9.51 -4.53
CA GLY A 96 1.85 -8.88 -5.52
C GLY A 96 2.55 -7.88 -6.41
N GLY A 97 1.82 -7.00 -6.83
CA GLY A 97 1.79 -6.09 -7.92
C GLY A 97 0.40 -6.25 -8.50
N GLY A 98 -0.33 -5.17 -8.63
CA GLY A 98 -1.69 -5.20 -9.15
C GLY A 98 -1.74 -4.98 -10.64
N PRO A 99 -2.95 -4.90 -11.20
CA PRO A 99 -3.15 -4.48 -12.56
C PRO A 99 -2.69 -3.03 -12.75
N PRO A 100 -2.45 -2.57 -13.98
CA PRO A 100 -2.03 -1.18 -14.26
C PRO A 100 -2.92 -0.11 -13.64
N SER A 101 -4.20 -0.44 -13.41
CA SER A 101 -5.14 0.44 -12.72
C SER A 101 -4.85 0.63 -11.24
N SER A 102 -4.21 -0.34 -10.61
CA SER A 102 -3.93 -0.34 -9.18
C SER A 102 -2.62 -1.11 -8.91
N PRO A 103 -1.48 -0.61 -9.39
CA PRO A 103 -0.21 -1.35 -9.40
C PRO A 103 0.36 -1.61 -8.00
N THR A 104 -0.10 -0.88 -7.00
CA THR A 104 0.24 -1.10 -5.58
C THR A 104 -0.63 -2.12 -4.88
N THR A 105 -1.53 -2.82 -5.60
CA THR A 105 -2.33 -3.89 -4.99
C THR A 105 -1.41 -5.01 -4.50
N LEU A 106 -1.47 -5.28 -3.22
CA LEU A 106 -0.69 -6.32 -2.55
C LEU A 106 -1.61 -7.33 -1.89
N THR A 107 -1.06 -8.50 -1.62
CA THR A 107 -1.66 -9.49 -0.73
C THR A 107 -0.84 -9.62 0.54
N SER A 108 -1.51 -9.70 1.67
CA SER A 108 -0.93 -9.97 2.97
C SER A 108 -1.80 -10.96 3.71
N ARG A 109 -1.20 -12.02 4.24
CA ARG A 109 -1.92 -13.04 5.03
C ARG A 109 -3.16 -13.61 4.36
N GLY A 110 -3.21 -13.64 3.01
CA GLY A 110 -4.33 -14.16 2.24
C GLY A 110 -5.43 -13.16 1.89
N PHE A 111 -5.25 -11.87 2.19
CA PHE A 111 -6.21 -10.80 1.91
C PHE A 111 -5.58 -9.71 1.05
N THR A 112 -6.40 -9.09 0.20
CA THR A 112 -6.03 -7.95 -0.66
C THR A 112 -6.45 -6.60 -0.07
N ASP A 113 -7.29 -6.60 0.96
CA ASP A 113 -7.80 -5.40 1.63
C ASP A 113 -6.72 -4.86 2.58
N ILE A 114 -5.77 -4.14 2.01
CA ILE A 114 -4.69 -3.44 2.71
C ILE A 114 -5.01 -1.96 2.73
N LEU A 115 -4.88 -1.34 3.89
CA LEU A 115 -5.03 0.09 4.06
C LEU A 115 -3.70 0.78 3.82
N TYR A 116 -3.68 1.74 2.91
CA TYR A 116 -2.52 2.57 2.63
C TYR A 116 -2.61 3.89 3.39
N LEU A 117 -1.51 4.24 4.05
CA LEU A 117 -1.35 5.52 4.75
C LEU A 117 -0.22 6.32 4.09
N TYR A 118 -0.37 7.63 4.13
CA TYR A 118 0.62 8.61 3.74
C TYR A 118 0.95 9.47 4.97
N ASP A 119 2.15 9.31 5.52
CA ASP A 119 2.59 9.90 6.79
C ASP A 119 1.62 9.70 7.97
N GLY A 120 1.01 8.53 8.04
CA GLY A 120 0.08 8.17 9.12
C GLY A 120 -1.36 8.60 8.89
N LEU A 121 -1.68 9.26 7.77
CA LEU A 121 -3.03 9.60 7.36
C LEU A 121 -3.52 8.65 6.28
N ARG A 122 -4.77 8.25 6.39
CA ARG A 122 -5.41 7.34 5.45
C ARG A 122 -5.44 7.92 4.03
N MET A 123 -4.98 7.15 3.05
CA MET A 123 -5.21 7.43 1.64
C MET A 123 -6.63 7.00 1.30
N SER A 124 -7.56 7.94 1.38
CA SER A 124 -8.97 7.67 1.07
C SER A 124 -9.21 7.64 -0.42
N GLY A 125 -10.20 6.88 -0.86
CA GLY A 125 -10.67 6.89 -2.23
C GLY A 125 -10.92 5.49 -2.82
N ALA A 126 -11.24 5.44 -4.11
CA ALA A 126 -11.25 4.20 -4.85
C ALA A 126 -9.81 3.66 -4.91
N GLY A 127 -9.62 2.34 -4.82
CA GLY A 127 -8.28 1.72 -4.84
C GLY A 127 -7.42 2.13 -6.05
N SER A 128 -8.08 2.54 -7.13
CA SER A 128 -7.45 3.06 -8.33
C SER A 128 -6.87 4.47 -8.21
N THR A 129 -7.12 5.21 -7.14
CA THR A 129 -6.50 6.54 -6.89
C THR A 129 -5.15 6.43 -6.18
N ASN A 130 -4.80 5.24 -5.67
CA ASN A 130 -3.49 4.98 -5.10
C ASN A 130 -2.50 4.68 -6.23
N ARG A 131 -1.58 5.61 -6.47
CA ARG A 131 -0.61 5.50 -7.57
C ARG A 131 0.76 5.06 -7.06
N VAL A 132 1.53 4.50 -7.98
CA VAL A 132 2.92 4.13 -7.72
C VAL A 132 3.74 5.40 -7.64
N GLU A 133 4.44 5.57 -6.53
CA GLU A 133 5.32 6.72 -6.30
C GLU A 133 6.77 6.24 -6.20
N ASP A 134 7.71 7.15 -6.50
CA ASP A 134 9.13 6.85 -6.44
C ASP A 134 9.61 6.74 -4.99
N THR A 135 10.47 5.76 -4.70
CA THR A 135 11.00 5.53 -3.35
C THR A 135 11.97 6.61 -2.86
N TRP A 136 12.47 7.48 -3.74
CA TRP A 136 13.41 8.56 -3.38
C TRP A 136 12.88 9.48 -2.28
N ASN A 137 11.60 9.83 -2.36
CA ASN A 137 10.96 10.80 -1.47
C ASN A 137 10.63 10.22 -0.08
N TYR A 138 10.79 8.90 0.11
CA TYR A 138 10.43 8.25 1.36
C TYR A 138 11.64 7.93 2.22
N GLU A 139 11.48 8.14 3.52
CA GLU A 139 12.43 7.75 4.55
C GLU A 139 12.30 6.26 4.87
N ARG A 140 11.06 5.78 4.98
CA ARG A 140 10.75 4.39 5.29
C ARG A 140 9.32 4.02 4.92
N ILE A 141 9.07 2.71 4.88
CA ILE A 141 7.74 2.14 4.76
C ILE A 141 7.51 1.29 6.01
N GLU A 142 6.39 1.52 6.70
CA GLU A 142 6.00 0.69 7.85
C GLU A 142 4.87 -0.25 7.41
N VAL A 143 5.00 -1.52 7.78
CA VAL A 143 4.02 -2.57 7.48
C VAL A 143 3.52 -3.17 8.79
N LEU A 144 2.23 -2.95 9.11
CA LEU A 144 1.54 -3.66 10.19
C LEU A 144 0.66 -4.73 9.56
N LYS A 145 0.80 -6.00 9.97
CA LYS A 145 0.14 -7.15 9.37
C LYS A 145 -1.14 -7.53 10.12
N GLY A 146 -2.16 -7.91 9.38
CA GLY A 146 -3.47 -8.30 9.93
C GLY A 146 -4.37 -7.13 10.31
N PRO A 147 -5.57 -7.39 10.88
CA PRO A 147 -6.57 -6.38 11.16
C PRO A 147 -6.07 -5.25 12.04
N ALA A 148 -6.24 -4.01 11.60
CA ALA A 148 -5.70 -2.81 12.27
C ALA A 148 -6.67 -1.64 12.33
N SER A 149 -7.98 -1.90 12.28
CA SER A 149 -9.02 -0.86 12.24
C SER A 149 -9.06 0.04 13.48
N VAL A 150 -8.58 -0.43 14.63
CA VAL A 150 -8.51 0.38 15.86
C VAL A 150 -7.72 1.67 15.68
N LEU A 151 -6.67 1.63 14.87
CA LEU A 151 -5.80 2.80 14.66
C LEU A 151 -6.28 3.72 13.56
N GLN A 152 -6.86 3.16 12.50
CA GLN A 152 -7.08 3.87 11.24
C GLN A 152 -8.52 3.75 10.68
N GLY A 153 -9.43 3.03 11.38
CA GLY A 153 -10.81 2.80 10.94
C GLY A 153 -10.95 1.61 9.99
N ASP A 154 -12.02 1.59 9.22
CA ASP A 154 -12.39 0.50 8.33
C ASP A 154 -11.34 0.17 7.25
N SER A 155 -11.45 -1.01 6.64
CA SER A 155 -10.70 -1.47 5.46
C SER A 155 -9.27 -2.00 5.67
N ALA A 156 -8.92 -2.50 6.84
CA ALA A 156 -7.57 -3.00 7.12
C ALA A 156 -7.55 -4.45 7.62
N ILE A 157 -8.08 -5.43 6.83
CA ILE A 157 -8.02 -6.85 7.23
C ILE A 157 -6.64 -7.47 6.92
N GLY A 158 -6.05 -7.16 5.79
CA GLY A 158 -4.71 -7.62 5.40
C GLY A 158 -3.60 -6.86 6.10
N GLY A 159 -3.89 -5.68 6.64
CA GLY A 159 -2.93 -4.84 7.35
C GLY A 159 -2.89 -3.39 6.87
N ILE A 160 -1.86 -2.70 7.33
CA ILE A 160 -1.56 -1.31 6.99
C ILE A 160 -0.18 -1.24 6.34
N VAL A 161 -0.07 -0.44 5.27
CA VAL A 161 1.20 0.00 4.70
C VAL A 161 1.25 1.51 4.78
N ASN A 162 2.20 2.04 5.55
CA ASN A 162 2.37 3.48 5.77
C ASN A 162 3.64 3.97 5.10
N PHE A 163 3.50 4.85 4.14
CA PHE A 163 4.59 5.52 3.44
C PHE A 163 4.97 6.78 4.22
N GLN A 164 6.19 6.84 4.72
CA GLN A 164 6.69 7.99 5.45
C GLN A 164 7.65 8.78 4.58
N THR A 165 7.30 10.03 4.29
CA THR A 165 8.17 10.95 3.55
C THR A 165 9.35 11.40 4.40
N LYS A 166 10.44 11.77 3.75
CA LYS A 166 11.56 12.46 4.42
C LYS A 166 11.07 13.76 5.05
N ARG A 167 11.48 14.01 6.28
CA ARG A 167 11.03 15.16 7.06
C ARG A 167 12.15 16.15 7.33
N PRO A 168 11.80 17.42 7.62
CA PRO A 168 12.77 18.38 8.18
C PRO A 168 13.39 17.83 9.47
N ASP A 169 14.71 17.77 9.51
CA ASP A 169 15.49 17.35 10.68
C ASP A 169 16.58 18.39 10.95
N ARG A 170 16.54 19.01 12.13
CA ARG A 170 17.51 20.02 12.54
C ARG A 170 18.87 19.44 12.90
N ASP A 171 18.85 18.22 13.43
CA ASP A 171 20.05 17.57 13.94
C ASP A 171 20.87 16.95 12.80
N ASN A 172 20.21 16.62 11.67
CA ASN A 172 20.81 15.95 10.52
C ASN A 172 20.45 16.62 9.18
N PRO A 173 20.94 17.85 8.94
CA PRO A 173 20.81 18.47 7.61
C PRO A 173 21.43 17.56 6.55
N SER A 174 20.74 17.38 5.42
CA SER A 174 21.23 16.47 4.39
C SER A 174 20.97 17.00 3.00
N ARG A 175 21.95 16.84 2.11
CA ARG A 175 21.89 17.21 0.71
C ARG A 175 22.31 16.02 -0.11
N GLU A 176 21.46 15.60 -1.02
CA GLU A 176 21.69 14.39 -1.80
C GLU A 176 21.16 14.54 -3.22
N ALA A 177 21.80 13.87 -4.16
CA ALA A 177 21.35 13.77 -5.54
C ALA A 177 21.55 12.35 -6.06
N MET A 178 20.73 11.93 -7.02
CA MET A 178 20.82 10.63 -7.66
C MET A 178 20.51 10.76 -9.13
N PHE A 179 21.24 9.97 -9.93
CA PHE A 179 20.94 9.73 -11.33
C PHE A 179 21.15 8.26 -11.65
N SER A 180 20.25 7.65 -12.41
CA SER A 180 20.48 6.32 -12.98
C SER A 180 20.00 6.22 -14.43
N TYR A 181 20.64 5.33 -15.16
CA TYR A 181 20.30 4.98 -16.54
C TYR A 181 20.23 3.46 -16.65
N GLY A 182 19.13 2.96 -17.19
CA GLY A 182 18.86 1.54 -17.27
C GLY A 182 18.50 1.05 -18.66
N SER A 183 18.24 -0.24 -18.73
CA SER A 183 17.77 -0.93 -19.94
C SER A 183 16.62 -0.19 -20.59
N TYR A 184 16.57 -0.24 -21.91
CA TYR A 184 15.52 0.36 -22.76
C TYR A 184 15.46 1.91 -22.67
N GLY A 185 16.51 2.54 -22.17
CA GLY A 185 16.58 4.00 -22.00
C GLY A 185 15.78 4.50 -20.80
N SER A 186 15.50 3.64 -19.80
CA SER A 186 14.93 4.08 -18.53
C SER A 186 15.87 5.02 -17.81
N THR A 187 15.34 6.11 -17.26
CA THR A 187 16.10 7.09 -16.47
C THR A 187 15.42 7.39 -15.16
N ARG A 188 16.22 7.66 -14.13
CA ARG A 188 15.72 8.10 -12.82
C ARG A 188 16.65 9.17 -12.26
N THR A 189 16.06 10.25 -11.76
CA THR A 189 16.78 11.34 -11.10
C THR A 189 16.12 11.66 -9.77
N GLY A 190 16.92 12.10 -8.80
CA GLY A 190 16.44 12.54 -7.52
C GLY A 190 17.32 13.64 -6.97
N ILE A 191 16.72 14.63 -6.31
CA ILE A 191 17.40 15.70 -5.56
C ILE A 191 16.72 15.85 -4.23
N GLY A 192 17.50 15.93 -3.16
CA GLY A 192 17.02 16.15 -1.80
C GLY A 192 17.83 17.23 -1.10
N LEU A 193 17.15 18.21 -0.52
CA LEU A 193 17.75 19.34 0.19
C LEU A 193 17.06 19.49 1.55
N GLY A 194 17.81 19.41 2.61
CA GLY A 194 17.36 19.66 3.98
C GLY A 194 18.39 20.48 4.74
N ASP A 195 17.94 21.55 5.39
CA ASP A 195 18.79 22.41 6.19
C ASP A 195 17.96 23.14 7.25
N ASN A 196 18.65 23.86 8.13
CA ASN A 196 18.08 24.67 9.18
C ASN A 196 17.80 26.10 8.73
N PHE A 197 16.83 26.74 9.32
CA PHE A 197 16.60 28.18 9.21
C PHE A 197 16.16 28.77 10.55
N GLY A 198 16.65 29.99 10.82
CA GLY A 198 16.42 30.63 12.14
C GLY A 198 16.96 29.77 13.28
N GLU A 199 16.44 30.04 14.49
CA GLU A 199 16.88 29.35 15.71
C GLU A 199 16.20 28.00 15.94
N SER A 200 14.98 27.78 15.42
CA SER A 200 14.16 26.60 15.72
C SER A 200 13.59 25.91 14.50
N GLY A 201 13.90 26.40 13.30
CA GLY A 201 13.29 25.91 12.05
C GLY A 201 14.20 24.94 11.29
N ALA A 202 13.57 24.03 10.55
CA ALA A 202 14.20 23.19 9.54
C ALA A 202 13.26 23.00 8.34
N TYR A 203 13.83 22.75 7.16
CA TYR A 203 13.07 22.42 5.97
C TYR A 203 13.62 21.18 5.28
N ARG A 204 12.78 20.54 4.46
CA ARG A 204 13.14 19.45 3.58
C ARG A 204 12.41 19.61 2.25
N ILE A 205 13.13 19.41 1.14
CA ILE A 205 12.60 19.40 -0.23
C ILE A 205 13.21 18.20 -0.94
N ASP A 206 12.37 17.32 -1.46
CA ASP A 206 12.79 16.20 -2.30
C ASP A 206 11.99 16.21 -3.59
N TYR A 207 12.70 16.04 -4.71
CA TYR A 207 12.10 15.86 -6.03
C TYR A 207 12.68 14.62 -6.69
N SER A 208 11.83 13.82 -7.31
CA SER A 208 12.23 12.70 -8.15
C SER A 208 11.51 12.72 -9.50
N HIS A 209 12.24 12.31 -10.53
CA HIS A 209 11.70 12.02 -11.86
C HIS A 209 12.11 10.62 -12.28
N ASN A 210 11.16 9.83 -12.76
CA ASN A 210 11.36 8.45 -13.18
C ASN A 210 10.70 8.22 -14.55
N ASP A 211 11.47 7.96 -15.61
CA ASP A 211 10.97 7.50 -16.92
C ASP A 211 11.29 6.02 -17.05
N SER A 212 10.35 5.18 -16.67
CA SER A 212 10.47 3.71 -16.64
C SER A 212 9.92 3.10 -17.94
N ARG A 213 10.72 2.25 -18.58
CA ARG A 213 10.33 1.54 -19.80
C ARG A 213 10.56 0.04 -19.65
N VAL A 214 9.53 -0.73 -19.94
CA VAL A 214 9.60 -2.20 -19.98
C VAL A 214 9.71 -2.65 -21.42
N GLY A 215 10.91 -2.55 -21.98
CA GLY A 215 11.15 -2.77 -23.42
C GLY A 215 10.97 -4.20 -23.90
N THR A 216 10.83 -5.19 -23.00
CA THR A 216 10.43 -6.56 -23.34
C THR A 216 8.96 -6.66 -23.74
N ILE A 217 8.16 -5.62 -23.45
CA ILE A 217 6.72 -5.55 -23.78
C ILE A 217 6.51 -4.24 -24.55
N ALA A 218 5.91 -4.33 -25.72
CA ALA A 218 5.64 -3.18 -26.58
C ALA A 218 4.77 -2.15 -25.86
N ARG A 219 5.13 -0.86 -25.96
CA ARG A 219 4.33 0.25 -25.42
C ARG A 219 3.94 0.03 -23.94
N ASN A 220 4.94 -0.28 -23.08
CA ASN A 220 4.78 -0.36 -21.65
C ASN A 220 5.78 0.59 -20.99
N SER A 221 5.30 1.74 -20.56
CA SER A 221 6.13 2.80 -19.98
C SER A 221 5.35 3.62 -18.97
N ASN A 222 6.06 4.18 -18.01
CA ASN A 222 5.50 5.11 -17.04
C ASN A 222 6.48 6.25 -16.74
N LYS A 223 5.98 7.48 -16.70
CA LYS A 223 6.71 8.65 -16.25
C LYS A 223 6.09 9.14 -14.96
N LEU A 224 6.92 9.40 -13.98
CA LEU A 224 6.50 9.83 -12.65
C LEU A 224 7.34 11.03 -12.22
N ASP A 225 6.68 12.10 -11.83
CA ASP A 225 7.24 13.24 -11.12
C ASP A 225 6.70 13.26 -9.70
N HIS A 226 7.57 13.39 -8.69
CA HIS A 226 7.15 13.45 -7.30
C HIS A 226 7.96 14.50 -6.54
N LEU A 227 7.27 15.51 -6.02
CA LEU A 227 7.81 16.57 -5.17
C LEU A 227 7.23 16.43 -3.76
N THR A 228 8.08 16.38 -2.75
CA THR A 228 7.68 16.49 -1.35
C THR A 228 8.41 17.64 -0.71
N THR A 229 7.68 18.45 0.08
CA THR A 229 8.24 19.57 0.81
C THR A 229 7.75 19.57 2.24
N GLY A 230 8.59 19.99 3.16
CA GLY A 230 8.25 20.13 4.56
C GLY A 230 8.97 21.30 5.20
N VAL A 231 8.31 21.92 6.15
CA VAL A 231 8.87 22.94 7.04
C VAL A 231 8.38 22.63 8.45
N ALA A 232 9.30 22.65 9.41
CA ALA A 232 8.99 22.42 10.80
C ALA A 232 9.69 23.46 11.65
N PHE A 233 8.98 24.07 12.61
CA PHE A 233 9.53 25.07 13.50
C PHE A 233 8.73 25.19 14.78
N ASP A 234 9.40 25.65 15.85
CA ASP A 234 8.77 25.90 17.12
C ASP A 234 8.18 27.31 17.14
N VAL A 235 6.84 27.38 17.19
CA VAL A 235 6.11 28.68 17.30
C VAL A 235 6.11 29.22 18.72
N ALA A 236 6.37 28.35 19.71
CA ALA A 236 6.57 28.65 21.12
C ALA A 236 7.40 27.52 21.76
N PRO A 237 8.00 27.71 22.94
CA PRO A 237 8.86 26.69 23.59
C PRO A 237 8.22 25.30 23.75
N ALA A 238 6.88 25.23 23.87
CA ALA A 238 6.14 23.98 24.02
C ALA A 238 5.28 23.64 22.79
N THR A 239 5.42 24.36 21.66
CA THR A 239 4.52 24.22 20.51
C THR A 239 5.31 24.18 19.23
N ARG A 240 5.24 23.05 18.53
CA ARG A 240 5.82 22.82 17.21
C ARG A 240 4.74 22.83 16.14
N LEU A 241 5.04 23.47 15.01
CA LEU A 241 4.24 23.44 13.79
C LEU A 241 5.03 22.73 12.69
N ASP A 242 4.43 21.71 12.09
CA ASP A 242 4.92 21.03 10.88
C ASP A 242 3.94 21.30 9.74
N LEU A 243 4.45 21.81 8.63
CA LEU A 243 3.69 22.04 7.39
C LEU A 243 4.31 21.20 6.27
N SER A 244 3.50 20.57 5.43
CA SER A 244 3.99 19.91 4.23
C SER A 244 3.07 20.12 3.03
N PHE A 245 3.69 20.14 1.86
CA PHE A 245 3.04 20.13 0.56
C PHE A 245 3.72 19.11 -0.32
N ASP A 246 2.93 18.24 -0.95
CA ASP A 246 3.42 17.21 -1.85
C ASP A 246 2.62 17.24 -3.14
N TYR A 247 3.30 16.97 -4.24
CA TYR A 247 2.75 16.89 -5.58
C TYR A 247 3.28 15.65 -6.29
N SER A 248 2.41 14.89 -6.90
CA SER A 248 2.82 13.81 -7.78
C SER A 248 2.01 13.81 -9.08
N ARG A 249 2.68 13.45 -10.17
CA ARG A 249 2.08 13.26 -11.48
C ARG A 249 2.65 12.01 -12.12
N ASP A 250 1.79 11.10 -12.54
CA ASP A 250 2.19 9.97 -13.35
C ASP A 250 1.44 9.94 -14.69
N THR A 251 2.16 9.52 -15.72
CA THR A 251 1.61 9.36 -17.07
C THR A 251 2.25 8.14 -17.72
N GLY A 252 1.48 7.32 -18.42
CA GLY A 252 2.06 6.15 -19.04
C GLY A 252 1.15 5.38 -19.97
N HIS A 253 1.77 4.42 -20.64
CA HIS A 253 1.12 3.41 -21.46
C HIS A 253 1.07 2.10 -20.72
N ALA A 254 -0.11 1.47 -20.71
CA ALA A 254 -0.36 0.30 -19.91
C ALA A 254 -0.31 -1.02 -20.72
N TYR A 255 0.29 -2.02 -20.07
CA TYR A 255 0.18 -3.40 -20.50
C TYR A 255 -0.80 -4.15 -19.58
N TRP A 256 -1.89 -4.63 -20.16
CA TRP A 256 -2.97 -5.30 -19.41
C TRP A 256 -2.85 -6.82 -19.33
N GLY A 257 -1.82 -7.38 -19.92
CA GLY A 257 -1.52 -8.80 -19.85
C GLY A 257 -1.52 -9.51 -21.22
N THR A 258 -0.99 -10.74 -21.20
CA THR A 258 -0.94 -11.62 -22.34
C THR A 258 -2.06 -12.64 -22.27
N PRO A 259 -2.86 -12.85 -23.35
CA PRO A 259 -3.90 -13.87 -23.39
C PRO A 259 -3.31 -15.28 -23.37
N LEU A 260 -4.06 -16.21 -22.75
CA LEU A 260 -3.81 -17.64 -22.81
C LEU A 260 -4.54 -18.21 -24.06
N ILE A 261 -3.85 -19.05 -24.80
CA ILE A 261 -4.34 -19.62 -26.05
C ILE A 261 -4.38 -21.14 -26.01
N PRO A 262 -5.21 -21.79 -26.85
CA PRO A 262 -5.16 -23.23 -27.04
C PRO A 262 -3.76 -23.72 -27.39
N ARG A 263 -3.36 -24.84 -26.78
CA ARG A 263 -2.00 -25.37 -26.91
C ARG A 263 -1.62 -25.73 -28.34
N GLU A 264 -2.59 -26.16 -29.13
CA GLU A 264 -2.43 -26.53 -30.57
C GLU A 264 -2.11 -25.33 -31.47
N LEU A 265 -2.39 -24.12 -31.00
CA LEU A 265 -2.08 -22.89 -31.75
C LEU A 265 -0.78 -22.23 -31.24
N ALA A 266 -0.24 -22.69 -30.15
CA ALA A 266 0.95 -22.12 -29.54
C ALA A 266 2.20 -22.45 -30.36
N LYS A 267 3.07 -21.45 -30.59
CA LYS A 267 4.36 -21.58 -31.30
C LYS A 267 5.50 -21.96 -30.35
N ASP A 268 5.47 -21.43 -29.13
CA ASP A 268 6.47 -21.68 -28.08
C ASP A 268 5.77 -21.71 -26.71
N PRO A 269 5.03 -22.80 -26.43
CA PRO A 269 4.27 -22.91 -25.19
C PRO A 269 5.18 -22.99 -23.96
N THR A 270 4.84 -22.25 -22.91
CA THR A 270 5.64 -22.20 -21.66
C THR A 270 4.96 -22.94 -20.51
N GLY A 271 5.74 -23.24 -19.48
CA GLY A 271 5.25 -23.76 -18.20
C GLY A 271 4.93 -22.68 -17.16
N VAL A 272 4.78 -21.41 -17.54
CA VAL A 272 4.48 -20.29 -16.61
C VAL A 272 3.08 -20.43 -16.02
N VAL A 273 2.13 -20.90 -16.79
CA VAL A 273 0.72 -21.07 -16.42
C VAL A 273 0.30 -22.52 -16.64
N SER A 274 -0.55 -23.02 -15.74
CA SER A 274 -1.25 -24.29 -15.90
C SER A 274 -2.75 -24.04 -15.83
N THR A 275 -3.51 -24.49 -16.84
CA THR A 275 -4.96 -24.30 -16.90
C THR A 275 -5.66 -25.65 -16.96
N HIS A 276 -6.90 -25.71 -16.48
CA HIS A 276 -7.72 -26.93 -16.52
C HIS A 276 -8.20 -27.27 -17.95
N ASP A 277 -8.36 -26.24 -18.79
CA ASP A 277 -8.83 -26.37 -20.18
C ASP A 277 -7.69 -26.53 -21.20
N GLY A 278 -6.44 -26.70 -20.75
CA GLY A 278 -5.26 -26.95 -21.58
C GLY A 278 -4.69 -25.72 -22.30
N ARG A 279 -5.26 -24.51 -22.08
CA ARG A 279 -4.66 -23.26 -22.59
C ARG A 279 -3.28 -23.02 -21.97
N VAL A 280 -2.43 -22.36 -22.74
CA VAL A 280 -1.04 -22.07 -22.34
C VAL A 280 -0.69 -20.60 -22.56
N LEU A 281 0.30 -20.12 -21.85
CA LEU A 281 1.02 -18.90 -22.20
C LEU A 281 2.07 -19.25 -23.28
N ASP A 282 1.98 -18.58 -24.42
CA ASP A 282 2.96 -18.70 -25.49
C ASP A 282 4.03 -17.60 -25.35
N ARG A 283 5.32 -17.97 -25.36
CA ARG A 283 6.45 -17.03 -25.32
C ARG A 283 6.43 -16.06 -26.51
N ALA A 284 5.98 -16.51 -27.69
CA ALA A 284 5.87 -15.65 -28.88
C ALA A 284 4.87 -14.49 -28.72
N LEU A 285 4.00 -14.54 -27.70
CA LEU A 285 3.06 -13.47 -27.36
C LEU A 285 3.57 -12.56 -26.24
N ALA A 286 4.62 -12.94 -25.53
CA ALA A 286 5.07 -12.25 -24.29
C ALA A 286 5.46 -10.78 -24.50
N GLY A 287 5.92 -10.43 -25.71
CA GLY A 287 6.29 -9.03 -26.05
C GLY A 287 5.13 -8.19 -26.59
N LYS A 288 3.95 -8.76 -26.79
CA LYS A 288 2.83 -8.07 -27.45
C LYS A 288 1.97 -7.32 -26.44
N ASN A 289 1.54 -6.13 -26.83
CA ASN A 289 0.56 -5.35 -26.08
C ASN A 289 -0.67 -5.12 -26.96
N TYR A 290 -1.82 -5.60 -26.50
CA TYR A 290 -3.11 -5.51 -27.21
C TYR A 290 -3.89 -4.24 -26.88
N ASN A 291 -3.36 -3.34 -26.05
CA ASN A 291 -3.97 -2.05 -25.75
C ASN A 291 -3.96 -1.12 -26.96
N VAL A 292 -4.85 -0.15 -27.02
CA VAL A 292 -4.94 0.87 -28.09
C VAL A 292 -3.68 1.73 -28.15
N LEU A 293 -3.45 2.42 -29.28
CA LEU A 293 -2.25 3.24 -29.48
C LEU A 293 -2.24 4.52 -28.64
N ASP A 294 -3.41 5.07 -28.35
CA ASP A 294 -3.66 6.30 -27.62
C ASP A 294 -4.19 6.04 -26.21
N ASP A 295 -3.81 4.89 -25.62
CA ASP A 295 -4.10 4.59 -24.25
C ASP A 295 -3.48 5.64 -23.30
N ARG A 296 -4.18 5.93 -22.20
CA ARG A 296 -3.75 6.90 -21.20
C ARG A 296 -4.02 6.36 -19.81
N ASN A 297 -2.97 6.35 -19.00
CA ASN A 297 -3.05 6.21 -17.55
C ASN A 297 -2.38 7.44 -16.97
N GLU A 298 -3.19 8.38 -16.51
CA GLU A 298 -2.70 9.64 -15.96
C GLU A 298 -3.32 9.86 -14.60
N ALA A 299 -2.52 10.30 -13.65
CA ALA A 299 -3.00 10.79 -12.38
C ALA A 299 -2.15 11.98 -11.93
N GLU A 300 -2.80 12.92 -11.27
CA GLU A 300 -2.20 14.07 -10.62
C GLU A 300 -2.75 14.18 -9.21
N ALA A 301 -1.87 14.27 -8.23
CA ALA A 301 -2.26 14.31 -6.83
C ALA A 301 -1.53 15.40 -6.06
N TYR A 302 -2.25 16.02 -5.12
CA TYR A 302 -1.75 17.05 -4.21
C TYR A 302 -2.10 16.67 -2.77
N TRP A 303 -1.13 16.84 -1.86
CA TRP A 303 -1.34 16.80 -0.42
C TRP A 303 -0.91 18.11 0.22
N VAL A 304 -1.72 18.62 1.12
CA VAL A 304 -1.36 19.73 2.01
C VAL A 304 -1.66 19.29 3.42
N ARG A 305 -0.71 19.45 4.33
CA ARG A 305 -0.85 19.04 5.73
C ARG A 305 -0.31 20.11 6.66
N ALA A 306 -0.99 20.25 7.79
CA ALA A 306 -0.56 21.07 8.91
C ALA A 306 -0.71 20.23 10.19
N ARG A 307 0.35 20.11 10.97
CA ARG A 307 0.35 19.44 12.26
C ARG A 307 0.85 20.39 13.34
N VAL A 308 0.06 20.51 14.38
CA VAL A 308 0.45 21.21 15.60
C VAL A 308 0.66 20.18 16.70
N THR A 309 1.81 20.25 17.37
CA THR A 309 2.10 19.45 18.56
C THR A 309 2.38 20.40 19.71
N HIS A 310 1.63 20.27 20.81
CA HIS A 310 1.75 21.10 21.99
C HIS A 310 1.98 20.27 23.25
N GLN A 311 3.07 20.52 23.94
CA GLN A 311 3.37 19.91 25.23
C GLN A 311 2.62 20.67 26.32
N LEU A 312 1.42 20.16 26.71
CA LEU A 312 0.56 20.83 27.69
C LEU A 312 1.16 20.75 29.13
N THR A 313 1.73 19.59 29.47
CA THR A 313 2.46 19.33 30.70
C THR A 313 3.60 18.33 30.42
N PRO A 314 4.54 18.05 31.31
CA PRO A 314 5.57 17.04 31.09
C PRO A 314 5.04 15.65 30.74
N SER A 315 3.79 15.34 31.13
CA SER A 315 3.14 14.04 30.85
C SER A 315 2.06 14.08 29.78
N TRP A 316 1.58 15.25 29.35
CA TRP A 316 0.50 15.39 28.36
C TRP A 316 0.95 16.13 27.13
N THR A 317 0.77 15.50 25.98
CA THR A 317 0.98 16.10 24.66
C THR A 317 -0.34 16.14 23.89
N LEU A 318 -0.68 17.30 23.34
CA LEU A 318 -1.82 17.50 22.43
C LEU A 318 -1.31 17.56 21.01
N ARG A 319 -2.01 16.91 20.09
CA ARG A 319 -1.72 16.98 18.66
C ARG A 319 -2.99 17.19 17.86
N ASN A 320 -2.92 18.11 16.90
CA ASN A 320 -3.92 18.26 15.86
C ASN A 320 -3.25 18.14 14.50
N GLU A 321 -3.90 17.46 13.58
CA GLU A 321 -3.41 17.25 12.23
C GLU A 321 -4.55 17.42 11.23
N LEU A 322 -4.45 18.49 10.42
CA LEU A 322 -5.37 18.81 9.34
C LEU A 322 -4.69 18.48 8.00
N ALA A 323 -5.35 17.72 7.15
CA ALA A 323 -4.84 17.44 5.82
C ALA A 323 -5.92 17.48 4.74
N MET A 324 -5.50 17.88 3.55
CA MET A 324 -6.29 17.87 2.33
C MET A 324 -5.53 17.11 1.23
N ASN A 325 -6.25 16.26 0.50
CA ASN A 325 -5.76 15.60 -0.70
C ASN A 325 -6.72 15.86 -1.86
N LYS A 326 -6.16 16.11 -3.04
CA LYS A 326 -6.89 16.16 -4.32
C LYS A 326 -6.22 15.20 -5.29
N VAL A 327 -7.02 14.41 -5.98
CA VAL A 327 -6.56 13.49 -7.04
C VAL A 327 -7.44 13.64 -8.26
N ASP A 328 -6.83 13.95 -9.39
CA ASP A 328 -7.46 13.92 -10.70
C ASP A 328 -6.84 12.77 -11.51
N ARG A 329 -7.68 11.92 -12.11
CA ARG A 329 -7.23 10.75 -12.85
C ARG A 329 -8.03 10.53 -14.12
N LEU A 330 -7.31 10.22 -15.21
CA LEU A 330 -7.86 9.69 -16.45
C LEU A 330 -7.28 8.31 -16.75
N TRP A 331 -8.14 7.44 -17.17
CA TRP A 331 -7.83 6.07 -17.55
C TRP A 331 -8.60 5.71 -18.82
N LYS A 332 -7.88 5.57 -19.93
CA LYS A 332 -8.42 5.21 -21.24
C LYS A 332 -7.64 4.03 -21.79
N ASN A 333 -8.30 2.88 -21.94
CA ASN A 333 -7.62 1.62 -22.24
C ASN A 333 -8.50 0.63 -22.95
N SER A 334 -7.85 -0.42 -23.51
CA SER A 334 -8.39 -1.74 -23.76
C SER A 334 -7.78 -2.69 -22.72
N GLU A 335 -8.59 -3.14 -21.76
CA GLU A 335 -8.11 -3.86 -20.57
C GLU A 335 -8.15 -5.38 -20.74
N SER A 336 -9.09 -5.88 -21.53
CA SER A 336 -9.28 -7.31 -21.77
C SER A 336 -8.74 -7.70 -23.14
N ALA A 337 -7.96 -8.79 -23.15
CA ALA A 337 -7.50 -9.44 -24.36
C ALA A 337 -7.81 -10.94 -24.23
N THR A 338 -8.87 -11.40 -24.93
CA THR A 338 -9.37 -12.78 -24.82
C THR A 338 -9.29 -13.47 -26.17
N PHE A 339 -8.66 -14.64 -26.20
CA PHE A 339 -8.68 -15.50 -27.39
C PHE A 339 -10.12 -15.84 -27.81
N SER A 340 -10.45 -15.67 -29.09
CA SER A 340 -11.80 -15.85 -29.62
C SER A 340 -11.86 -16.96 -30.68
N ALA A 341 -11.24 -16.74 -31.82
CA ALA A 341 -11.21 -17.68 -32.96
C ALA A 341 -9.75 -17.83 -33.42
N PRO A 342 -9.41 -18.87 -34.20
CA PRO A 342 -8.07 -19.06 -34.69
C PRO A 342 -7.46 -17.76 -35.22
N GLY A 343 -6.36 -17.32 -34.58
CA GLY A 343 -5.62 -16.12 -34.95
C GLY A 343 -6.25 -14.80 -34.55
N SER A 344 -7.26 -14.73 -33.67
CA SER A 344 -7.87 -13.46 -33.22
C SER A 344 -8.02 -13.32 -31.73
N ILE A 345 -8.07 -12.05 -31.27
CA ILE A 345 -8.26 -11.60 -29.89
C ILE A 345 -9.44 -10.63 -29.84
N ASN A 346 -10.41 -10.92 -29.00
CA ASN A 346 -11.46 -9.99 -28.63
C ASN A 346 -10.93 -9.05 -27.54
N ARG A 347 -11.32 -7.78 -27.64
CA ARG A 347 -10.95 -6.73 -26.70
C ARG A 347 -12.18 -6.00 -26.18
N ASP A 348 -12.02 -5.30 -25.08
CA ASP A 348 -12.93 -4.27 -24.59
C ASP A 348 -12.31 -2.88 -24.78
N GLN A 349 -13.07 -1.86 -24.42
CA GLN A 349 -12.61 -0.50 -24.28
C GLN A 349 -13.22 0.14 -23.03
N THR A 350 -12.41 0.93 -22.33
CA THR A 350 -12.77 1.52 -21.05
C THR A 350 -12.25 2.95 -20.95
N ILE A 351 -13.12 3.89 -20.55
CA ILE A 351 -12.71 5.21 -20.00
C ILE A 351 -13.25 5.32 -18.60
N ILE A 352 -12.41 5.75 -17.67
CA ILE A 352 -12.79 6.09 -16.30
C ILE A 352 -12.06 7.38 -15.91
N THR A 353 -12.82 8.35 -15.39
CA THR A 353 -12.25 9.53 -14.73
C THR A 353 -12.51 9.46 -13.23
N HIS A 354 -11.62 10.02 -12.44
CA HIS A 354 -11.84 10.25 -11.02
C HIS A 354 -11.39 11.67 -10.68
N HIS A 355 -12.29 12.44 -10.08
CA HIS A 355 -12.02 13.75 -9.48
C HIS A 355 -12.33 13.62 -8.00
N GLN A 356 -11.28 13.37 -7.19
CA GLN A 356 -11.43 13.12 -5.78
C GLN A 356 -10.90 14.28 -4.95
N ARG A 357 -11.61 14.58 -3.87
CA ARG A 357 -11.16 15.50 -2.80
C ARG A 357 -11.36 14.83 -1.47
N TYR A 358 -10.35 14.90 -0.63
CA TYR A 358 -10.35 14.36 0.71
C TYR A 358 -9.90 15.42 1.71
N LEU A 359 -10.63 15.55 2.79
CA LEU A 359 -10.31 16.41 3.93
C LEU A 359 -10.37 15.53 5.19
N ILE A 360 -9.39 15.67 6.05
CA ILE A 360 -9.33 15.00 7.35
C ILE A 360 -8.80 15.96 8.41
N ASP A 361 -9.43 15.95 9.57
CA ASP A 361 -8.97 16.61 10.78
C ASP A 361 -8.94 15.60 11.91
N ARG A 362 -7.80 15.47 12.55
CA ARG A 362 -7.55 14.51 13.63
C ARG A 362 -6.97 15.25 14.82
N PHE A 363 -7.57 15.03 15.97
CA PHE A 363 -7.08 15.53 17.25
C PHE A 363 -6.83 14.37 18.20
N ASP A 364 -5.71 14.39 18.92
CA ASP A 364 -5.42 13.43 19.98
C ASP A 364 -4.69 14.08 21.16
N ALA A 365 -4.90 13.50 22.35
CA ALA A 365 -4.20 13.81 23.57
C ALA A 365 -3.51 12.54 24.08
N THR A 366 -2.19 12.60 24.22
CA THR A 366 -1.36 11.47 24.67
C THR A 366 -0.84 11.76 26.08
N HIS A 367 -1.00 10.79 26.98
CA HIS A 367 -0.42 10.79 28.31
C HIS A 367 0.75 9.80 28.39
N ASN A 368 1.84 10.20 29.01
CA ASN A 368 2.97 9.33 29.32
C ASN A 368 3.36 9.56 30.78
N GLY A 369 3.10 8.59 31.64
CA GLY A 369 3.29 8.73 33.07
C GLY A 369 2.99 7.46 33.86
N THR A 370 2.28 7.59 34.97
CA THR A 370 1.90 6.47 35.84
C THR A 370 0.39 6.48 36.10
N LEU A 371 -0.21 5.28 36.18
CA LEU A 371 -1.57 5.04 36.61
C LEU A 371 -1.54 4.05 37.79
N GLY A 372 -1.99 4.47 38.97
CA GLY A 372 -1.94 3.61 40.18
C GLY A 372 -0.53 3.11 40.55
N GLY A 373 0.53 3.88 40.23
CA GLY A 373 1.92 3.49 40.45
C GLY A 373 2.55 2.63 39.35
N LEU A 374 1.78 2.22 38.36
CA LEU A 374 2.25 1.45 37.20
C LEU A 374 2.59 2.39 36.02
N SER A 375 3.64 2.10 35.27
CA SER A 375 3.98 2.85 34.06
C SER A 375 2.86 2.71 33.02
N ASN A 376 2.36 3.86 32.53
CA ASN A 376 1.22 3.93 31.64
C ASN A 376 1.46 4.92 30.49
N LYS A 377 1.10 4.50 29.29
CA LYS A 377 0.98 5.36 28.11
C LYS A 377 -0.46 5.26 27.60
N PHE A 378 -1.13 6.38 27.44
CA PHE A 378 -2.53 6.44 27.03
C PHE A 378 -2.72 7.50 25.94
N VAL A 379 -3.57 7.20 24.96
CA VAL A 379 -4.02 8.20 23.98
C VAL A 379 -5.53 8.12 23.81
N ILE A 380 -6.15 9.28 23.71
CA ILE A 380 -7.56 9.45 23.33
C ILE A 380 -7.63 10.50 22.22
N GLY A 381 -8.51 10.27 21.24
CA GLY A 381 -8.65 11.21 20.15
C GLY A 381 -9.92 11.05 19.35
N GLY A 382 -10.07 11.96 18.42
CA GLY A 382 -11.17 12.00 17.46
C GLY A 382 -10.68 12.31 16.05
N GLU A 383 -11.51 11.95 15.07
CA GLU A 383 -11.22 12.16 13.67
C GLU A 383 -12.50 12.53 12.92
N LEU A 384 -12.43 13.54 12.07
CA LEU A 384 -13.47 13.93 11.13
C LEU A 384 -12.92 13.85 9.72
N SER A 385 -13.66 13.25 8.81
CA SER A 385 -13.23 13.16 7.41
C SER A 385 -14.38 13.36 6.43
N LYS A 386 -14.04 13.86 5.24
CA LYS A 386 -14.94 13.95 4.10
C LYS A 386 -14.18 13.62 2.83
N THR A 387 -14.70 12.66 2.06
CA THR A 387 -14.24 12.37 0.70
C THR A 387 -15.38 12.60 -0.27
N SER A 388 -15.11 13.36 -1.33
CA SER A 388 -16.03 13.54 -2.47
C SER A 388 -15.36 12.97 -3.72
N LEU A 389 -16.08 12.19 -4.48
CA LEU A 389 -15.62 11.59 -5.74
C LEU A 389 -16.66 11.83 -6.84
N ASP A 390 -16.24 12.51 -7.91
CA ASP A 390 -16.94 12.58 -9.17
C ASP A 390 -16.26 11.68 -10.19
N SER A 391 -17.01 10.89 -10.96
CA SER A 391 -16.46 9.92 -11.89
C SER A 391 -17.37 9.69 -13.08
N GLU A 392 -16.75 9.67 -14.26
CA GLU A 392 -17.37 9.17 -15.49
C GLU A 392 -16.83 7.78 -15.80
N ARG A 393 -17.72 6.88 -16.21
CA ARG A 393 -17.36 5.53 -16.60
C ARG A 393 -17.99 5.18 -17.94
N ARG A 394 -17.17 4.69 -18.87
CA ARG A 394 -17.56 4.30 -20.22
C ARG A 394 -16.96 2.92 -20.50
N PHE A 395 -17.79 1.96 -20.78
CA PHE A 395 -17.39 0.59 -21.07
C PHE A 395 -17.99 0.14 -22.40
N SER A 396 -17.21 -0.52 -23.23
CA SER A 396 -17.75 -1.17 -24.41
C SER A 396 -18.69 -2.31 -24.06
N ASN A 397 -19.67 -2.56 -24.93
CA ASN A 397 -20.54 -3.72 -24.82
C ASN A 397 -19.73 -5.02 -24.92
N ARG A 398 -20.24 -6.07 -24.29
CA ARG A 398 -19.70 -7.43 -24.42
C ARG A 398 -20.43 -8.26 -25.47
N ALA A 399 -21.31 -7.65 -26.28
CA ALA A 399 -22.02 -8.31 -27.36
C ALA A 399 -21.07 -8.74 -28.48
N ALA A 400 -21.41 -9.79 -29.21
CA ALA A 400 -20.59 -10.33 -30.28
C ALA A 400 -20.28 -9.30 -31.38
N SER A 401 -21.27 -8.46 -31.76
CA SER A 401 -21.07 -7.38 -32.73
C SER A 401 -20.04 -6.32 -32.32
N THR A 402 -20.01 -5.97 -31.04
CA THR A 402 -19.01 -5.05 -30.48
C THR A 402 -17.65 -5.73 -30.41
N ALA A 403 -17.62 -7.02 -30.08
CA ALA A 403 -16.39 -7.80 -30.05
C ALA A 403 -15.73 -7.87 -31.44
N ASP A 404 -16.51 -7.95 -32.54
CA ASP A 404 -15.98 -7.93 -33.89
C ASP A 404 -15.34 -6.59 -34.26
N ALA A 405 -15.98 -5.48 -33.89
CA ALA A 405 -15.45 -4.13 -34.14
C ALA A 405 -14.12 -3.82 -33.40
N LEU A 406 -13.87 -4.51 -32.28
CA LEU A 406 -12.66 -4.30 -31.45
C LEU A 406 -11.64 -5.46 -31.59
N ARG A 407 -11.93 -6.44 -32.50
CA ARG A 407 -11.10 -7.64 -32.71
C ARG A 407 -9.78 -7.28 -33.39
N VAL A 408 -8.71 -7.93 -32.98
CA VAL A 408 -7.39 -7.78 -33.61
C VAL A 408 -6.73 -9.13 -33.82
N SER A 409 -5.71 -9.17 -34.69
CA SER A 409 -4.89 -10.36 -34.90
C SER A 409 -4.16 -10.78 -33.64
N LEU A 410 -4.13 -12.05 -33.31
CA LEU A 410 -3.35 -12.64 -32.23
C LEU A 410 -1.85 -12.41 -32.43
N TRP A 411 -1.36 -12.67 -33.66
CA TRP A 411 0.07 -12.66 -33.94
C TRP A 411 0.61 -11.31 -34.40
N ASN A 412 -0.23 -10.52 -35.06
CA ASN A 412 0.16 -9.22 -35.63
C ASN A 412 -0.94 -8.20 -35.33
N PRO A 413 -1.08 -7.78 -34.05
CA PRO A 413 -2.18 -6.91 -33.65
C PRO A 413 -2.00 -5.51 -34.24
N ASP A 414 -2.86 -5.13 -35.19
CA ASP A 414 -3.13 -3.74 -35.50
C ASP A 414 -4.13 -3.23 -34.48
N VAL A 415 -3.61 -2.64 -33.40
CA VAL A 415 -4.44 -2.31 -32.24
C VAL A 415 -5.26 -1.03 -32.42
N GLY A 416 -4.93 -0.19 -33.41
CA GLY A 416 -5.66 1.04 -33.69
C GLY A 416 -5.73 2.01 -32.52
N TYR A 417 -6.59 3.00 -32.65
CA TYR A 417 -6.90 3.99 -31.63
C TYR A 417 -8.17 3.60 -30.87
N TYR A 418 -8.38 4.24 -29.73
CA TYR A 418 -9.62 4.10 -28.98
C TYR A 418 -10.80 4.56 -29.87
N ASN A 419 -11.84 3.72 -29.94
CA ASN A 419 -13.05 4.04 -30.70
C ASN A 419 -14.13 4.55 -29.74
N ASP A 420 -14.47 5.82 -29.83
CA ASP A 420 -15.43 6.51 -28.97
C ASP A 420 -16.89 6.46 -29.50
N ASP A 421 -17.17 5.64 -30.52
CA ASP A 421 -18.52 5.45 -31.04
C ASP A 421 -19.48 5.03 -29.90
N PRO A 422 -20.51 5.85 -29.60
CA PRO A 422 -21.50 5.54 -28.57
C PRO A 422 -22.22 4.21 -28.79
N ALA A 423 -22.33 3.74 -30.03
CA ALA A 423 -22.95 2.45 -30.37
C ALA A 423 -22.21 1.27 -29.73
N LEU A 424 -20.87 1.37 -29.58
CA LEU A 424 -20.05 0.38 -28.88
C LEU A 424 -20.33 0.33 -27.38
N MET A 425 -20.97 1.34 -26.81
CA MET A 425 -21.21 1.51 -25.37
C MET A 425 -22.72 1.62 -25.05
N SER A 426 -23.59 1.13 -25.94
CA SER A 426 -25.05 1.36 -25.85
C SER A 426 -25.78 0.55 -24.77
N GLY A 427 -25.13 -0.43 -24.13
CA GLY A 427 -25.74 -1.22 -23.06
C GLY A 427 -26.02 -0.42 -21.79
N ALA A 428 -27.11 -0.75 -21.08
CA ALA A 428 -27.43 -0.16 -19.77
C ALA A 428 -26.25 -0.34 -18.79
N GLY A 429 -25.92 0.70 -18.03
CA GLY A 429 -24.78 0.71 -17.11
C GLY A 429 -23.41 0.93 -17.77
N ASN A 430 -23.33 0.92 -19.11
CA ASN A 430 -22.06 1.09 -19.81
C ASN A 430 -21.59 2.56 -19.87
N ARG A 431 -22.51 3.52 -19.81
CA ARG A 431 -22.21 4.96 -19.77
C ARG A 431 -22.84 5.55 -18.53
N THR A 432 -22.05 5.67 -17.46
CA THR A 432 -22.53 6.16 -16.17
C THR A 432 -21.68 7.32 -15.66
N ASP A 433 -22.36 8.31 -15.11
CA ASP A 433 -21.75 9.38 -14.33
C ASP A 433 -22.22 9.23 -12.89
N TYR A 434 -21.33 9.39 -11.93
CA TYR A 434 -21.71 9.35 -10.53
C TYR A 434 -20.91 10.29 -9.65
N THR A 435 -21.58 10.71 -8.59
CA THR A 435 -20.98 11.40 -7.47
C THR A 435 -21.12 10.57 -6.22
N THR A 436 -20.13 10.60 -5.36
CA THR A 436 -20.17 9.93 -4.06
C THR A 436 -19.52 10.79 -3.00
N ASP A 437 -20.28 11.12 -1.96
CA ASP A 437 -19.79 11.74 -0.74
C ASP A 437 -19.72 10.69 0.39
N VAL A 438 -18.55 10.54 0.99
CA VAL A 438 -18.34 9.72 2.19
C VAL A 438 -17.89 10.63 3.32
N ARG A 439 -18.65 10.66 4.43
CA ARG A 439 -18.30 11.41 5.64
C ARG A 439 -18.06 10.44 6.78
N GLY A 440 -16.93 10.62 7.47
CA GLY A 440 -16.53 9.84 8.62
C GLY A 440 -16.43 10.69 9.87
N ALA A 441 -16.81 10.12 11.01
CA ALA A 441 -16.50 10.63 12.33
C ALA A 441 -16.10 9.45 13.21
N ALA A 442 -15.00 9.58 13.94
CA ALA A 442 -14.50 8.52 14.81
C ALA A 442 -14.03 9.05 16.15
N LEU A 443 -14.16 8.19 17.15
CA LEU A 443 -13.51 8.34 18.45
C LEU A 443 -12.65 7.10 18.69
N PHE A 444 -11.46 7.30 19.24
CA PHE A 444 -10.52 6.22 19.52
C PHE A 444 -9.78 6.43 20.83
N LEU A 445 -9.39 5.33 21.43
CA LEU A 445 -8.49 5.30 22.57
C LEU A 445 -7.52 4.11 22.43
N GLU A 446 -6.33 4.26 22.98
CA GLU A 446 -5.36 3.19 23.12
C GLU A 446 -4.62 3.37 24.46
N ASP A 447 -4.36 2.26 25.14
CA ASP A 447 -3.68 2.22 26.42
C ASP A 447 -2.60 1.14 26.44
N SER A 448 -1.47 1.43 27.04
CA SER A 448 -0.38 0.49 27.32
C SER A 448 -0.02 0.59 28.78
N LEU A 449 -0.32 -0.47 29.52
CA LEU A 449 -0.08 -0.57 30.97
C LEU A 449 1.01 -1.61 31.25
N LYS A 450 2.09 -1.18 31.86
CA LYS A 450 3.16 -2.06 32.31
C LYS A 450 2.85 -2.61 33.72
N LEU A 451 2.31 -3.84 33.75
CA LEU A 451 1.87 -4.49 34.98
C LEU A 451 3.02 -4.88 35.90
N THR A 452 4.16 -5.28 35.32
CA THR A 452 5.43 -5.56 35.99
C THR A 452 6.56 -5.09 35.07
N ASP A 453 7.82 -5.16 35.53
CA ASP A 453 8.98 -4.83 34.68
C ASP A 453 9.08 -5.64 33.39
N ARG A 454 8.41 -6.80 33.33
CA ARG A 454 8.44 -7.73 32.21
C ARG A 454 7.11 -7.92 31.51
N TRP A 455 6.01 -7.43 32.06
CA TRP A 455 4.69 -7.72 31.53
C TRP A 455 3.94 -6.44 31.17
N THR A 456 3.64 -6.27 29.91
CA THR A 456 2.88 -5.15 29.36
C THR A 456 1.59 -5.65 28.74
N VAL A 457 0.48 -4.94 28.96
CA VAL A 457 -0.80 -5.14 28.30
C VAL A 457 -1.12 -3.91 27.46
N VAL A 458 -1.57 -4.13 26.23
CA VAL A 458 -1.96 -3.07 25.30
C VAL A 458 -3.41 -3.30 24.89
N GLY A 459 -4.27 -2.31 25.09
CA GLY A 459 -5.66 -2.32 24.71
C GLY A 459 -6.00 -1.14 23.82
N GLY A 460 -6.95 -1.30 22.93
CA GLY A 460 -7.44 -0.21 22.09
C GLY A 460 -8.87 -0.41 21.64
N TYR A 461 -9.58 0.68 21.48
CA TYR A 461 -10.96 0.71 21.01
C TYR A 461 -11.19 1.91 20.08
N ARG A 462 -11.94 1.70 19.00
CA ARG A 462 -12.37 2.74 18.07
C ARG A 462 -13.83 2.51 17.69
N TYR A 463 -14.58 3.61 17.63
CA TYR A 463 -15.92 3.65 17.07
C TYR A 463 -15.95 4.60 15.88
N ASP A 464 -16.39 4.10 14.73
CA ASP A 464 -16.55 4.87 13.49
C ASP A 464 -18.04 5.01 13.15
N ARG A 465 -18.42 6.19 12.69
CA ARG A 465 -19.71 6.48 12.07
C ARG A 465 -19.45 6.97 10.64
N ILE A 466 -19.93 6.20 9.68
CA ILE A 466 -19.71 6.47 8.24
C ILE A 466 -21.06 6.77 7.61
N ARG A 467 -21.13 7.85 6.84
CA ARG A 467 -22.28 8.21 6.00
C ARG A 467 -21.86 8.25 4.55
N VAL A 468 -22.59 7.56 3.70
CA VAL A 468 -22.42 7.54 2.25
C VAL A 468 -23.64 8.16 1.60
N GLU A 469 -23.42 9.09 0.67
CA GLU A 469 -24.43 9.67 -0.21
C GLU A 469 -23.95 9.48 -1.64
N ARG A 470 -24.76 8.88 -2.49
CA ARG A 470 -24.38 8.53 -3.86
C ARG A 470 -25.48 8.86 -4.85
N SER A 471 -25.07 9.41 -5.99
CA SER A 471 -25.91 9.67 -7.15
C SER A 471 -25.29 9.00 -8.38
N ILE A 472 -26.11 8.31 -9.17
CA ILE A 472 -25.71 7.57 -10.38
C ILE A 472 -26.65 7.98 -11.50
N THR A 473 -26.12 8.47 -12.61
CA THR A 473 -26.86 8.71 -13.85
C THR A 473 -26.42 7.71 -14.90
N ASP A 474 -27.33 6.89 -15.37
CA ASP A 474 -27.13 6.03 -16.53
C ASP A 474 -27.55 6.79 -17.78
N LEU A 475 -26.58 7.18 -18.61
CA LEU A 475 -26.79 7.98 -19.80
C LEU A 475 -27.48 7.20 -20.93
N ASN A 476 -27.37 5.88 -20.94
CA ASN A 476 -28.01 5.04 -21.95
C ASN A 476 -29.47 4.74 -21.60
N ALA A 477 -29.72 4.46 -20.32
CA ALA A 477 -31.08 4.21 -19.84
C ALA A 477 -31.85 5.51 -19.58
N GLY A 478 -31.20 6.66 -19.52
CA GLY A 478 -31.79 7.94 -19.14
C GLY A 478 -32.30 7.97 -17.69
N THR A 479 -31.72 7.14 -16.81
CA THR A 479 -32.17 7.00 -15.43
C THR A 479 -31.23 7.69 -14.47
N HIS A 480 -31.81 8.24 -13.40
CA HIS A 480 -31.07 8.84 -12.30
C HIS A 480 -31.47 8.16 -10.98
N THR A 481 -30.49 7.71 -10.22
CA THR A 481 -30.68 7.05 -8.93
C THR A 481 -29.85 7.77 -7.85
N ALA A 482 -30.50 8.19 -6.79
CA ALA A 482 -29.81 8.77 -5.62
C ALA A 482 -30.20 8.01 -4.37
N PHE A 483 -29.23 7.68 -3.53
CA PHE A 483 -29.44 6.98 -2.27
C PHE A 483 -28.36 7.34 -1.24
N GLY A 484 -28.65 7.03 0.02
CA GLY A 484 -27.71 7.21 1.11
C GLY A 484 -27.82 6.09 2.12
N THR A 485 -26.73 5.82 2.83
CA THR A 485 -26.68 4.83 3.90
C THR A 485 -25.75 5.29 5.02
N ARG A 486 -25.87 4.63 6.17
CA ARG A 486 -25.04 4.91 7.36
C ARG A 486 -24.57 3.61 7.94
N TYR A 487 -23.29 3.58 8.32
CA TYR A 487 -22.70 2.44 9.00
C TYR A 487 -22.12 2.89 10.34
N GLY A 488 -22.20 1.99 11.33
CA GLY A 488 -21.45 2.08 12.58
C GLY A 488 -20.47 0.92 12.63
N ALA A 489 -19.24 1.17 13.04
CA ALA A 489 -18.19 0.18 13.14
C ALA A 489 -17.50 0.26 14.50
N ASN A 490 -17.35 -0.89 15.15
CA ASN A 490 -16.59 -1.03 16.38
C ASN A 490 -15.34 -1.84 16.07
N SER A 491 -14.18 -1.32 16.45
CA SER A 491 -12.92 -2.01 16.31
C SER A 491 -12.20 -2.05 17.66
N MET A 492 -11.63 -3.21 17.98
CA MET A 492 -10.88 -3.39 19.22
C MET A 492 -9.62 -4.20 18.98
N ARG A 493 -8.63 -3.96 19.83
CA ARG A 493 -7.50 -4.85 20.01
C ARG A 493 -7.18 -5.03 21.48
N LEU A 494 -6.73 -6.23 21.83
CA LEU A 494 -6.17 -6.55 23.12
C LEU A 494 -4.94 -7.40 22.90
N GLY A 495 -3.82 -6.99 23.43
CA GLY A 495 -2.57 -7.69 23.28
C GLY A 495 -1.74 -7.64 24.56
N THR A 496 -0.79 -8.55 24.65
CA THR A 496 0.14 -8.61 25.76
C THR A 496 1.53 -8.93 25.27
N VAL A 497 2.54 -8.35 25.91
CA VAL A 497 3.96 -8.64 25.69
C VAL A 497 4.58 -9.06 27.00
N TYR A 498 5.31 -10.15 26.99
CA TYR A 498 6.07 -10.63 28.14
C TYR A 498 7.54 -10.78 27.78
N ASP A 499 8.40 -10.01 28.46
CA ASP A 499 9.83 -10.04 28.27
C ASP A 499 10.44 -11.25 29.00
N LEU A 500 10.86 -12.25 28.24
CA LEU A 500 11.58 -13.42 28.76
C LEU A 500 12.96 -13.03 29.27
N THR A 501 13.63 -12.17 28.49
CA THR A 501 14.91 -11.54 28.80
C THR A 501 14.90 -10.09 28.31
N PRO A 502 15.88 -9.24 28.68
CA PRO A 502 15.99 -7.90 28.10
C PRO A 502 16.10 -7.87 26.55
N ALA A 503 16.49 -8.98 25.93
CA ALA A 503 16.71 -9.12 24.51
C ALA A 503 15.62 -9.92 23.79
N SER A 504 14.66 -10.53 24.50
CA SER A 504 13.65 -11.39 23.88
C SER A 504 12.29 -11.28 24.54
N SER A 505 11.23 -11.26 23.73
CA SER A 505 9.85 -11.19 24.18
C SER A 505 8.94 -12.15 23.43
N VAL A 506 7.87 -12.57 24.09
CA VAL A 506 6.71 -13.24 23.49
C VAL A 506 5.53 -12.31 23.54
N TYR A 507 4.65 -12.41 22.56
CA TYR A 507 3.41 -11.65 22.56
C TYR A 507 2.24 -12.50 22.09
N ALA A 508 1.05 -12.08 22.47
CA ALA A 508 -0.22 -12.57 21.93
C ALA A 508 -1.18 -11.40 21.75
N GLN A 509 -2.01 -11.45 20.73
CA GLN A 509 -3.06 -10.46 20.53
C GLN A 509 -4.33 -11.05 19.92
N TYR A 510 -5.44 -10.40 20.24
CA TYR A 510 -6.69 -10.44 19.52
C TYR A 510 -6.98 -9.07 18.92
N THR A 511 -7.41 -9.03 17.67
CA THR A 511 -7.85 -7.80 17.02
C THR A 511 -8.98 -8.07 16.05
N ASN A 512 -9.88 -7.11 15.89
CA ASN A 512 -10.90 -7.15 14.86
C ASN A 512 -10.82 -5.92 13.94
N ALA A 513 -11.44 -6.05 12.78
CA ALA A 513 -11.60 -4.98 11.79
C ALA A 513 -12.98 -5.07 11.15
N THR A 514 -13.44 -3.94 10.65
CA THR A 514 -14.63 -3.87 9.80
C THR A 514 -14.23 -3.42 8.40
N ILE A 515 -14.89 -3.99 7.40
CA ILE A 515 -14.64 -3.66 6.01
C ILE A 515 -15.96 -3.33 5.34
N PRO A 516 -16.06 -2.22 4.56
CA PRO A 516 -17.21 -1.98 3.71
C PRO A 516 -17.44 -3.14 2.75
N VAL A 517 -18.69 -3.51 2.55
CA VAL A 517 -19.08 -4.54 1.59
C VAL A 517 -18.88 -4.00 0.17
N GLY A 518 -17.70 -4.21 -0.37
CA GLY A 518 -17.20 -3.55 -1.58
C GLY A 518 -16.71 -2.12 -1.31
N SER A 519 -16.31 -1.41 -2.34
CA SER A 519 -15.88 -0.01 -2.20
C SER A 519 -17.07 0.88 -1.86
N LEU A 520 -16.98 1.71 -0.80
CA LEU A 520 -17.98 2.73 -0.47
C LEU A 520 -18.22 3.70 -1.64
N PHE A 521 -17.20 3.93 -2.45
CA PHE A 521 -17.25 4.83 -3.61
C PHE A 521 -17.94 4.22 -4.83
N LEU A 522 -18.11 2.90 -4.85
CA LEU A 522 -18.76 2.15 -5.93
C LEU A 522 -19.98 1.37 -5.41
N LEU A 523 -20.48 1.70 -4.23
CA LEU A 523 -21.60 1.02 -3.59
C LEU A 523 -22.86 1.06 -4.47
N SER A 524 -23.45 -0.08 -4.74
CA SER A 524 -24.75 -0.15 -5.40
C SER A 524 -25.89 0.08 -4.39
N GLN A 525 -27.02 0.57 -4.88
CA GLN A 525 -28.22 0.77 -4.04
C GLN A 525 -28.64 -0.53 -3.37
N SER A 526 -28.60 -1.65 -4.10
CA SER A 526 -28.96 -2.98 -3.59
C SER A 526 -28.04 -3.46 -2.46
N ASN A 527 -26.76 -3.07 -2.50
CA ASN A 527 -25.79 -3.47 -1.48
C ASN A 527 -25.73 -2.50 -0.28
N ALA A 528 -26.39 -1.35 -0.39
CA ALA A 528 -26.35 -0.31 0.66
C ALA A 528 -26.97 -0.72 1.99
N SER A 529 -27.85 -1.73 1.98
CA SER A 529 -28.51 -2.26 3.17
C SER A 529 -27.71 -3.34 3.91
N PHE A 530 -26.67 -3.91 3.28
CA PHE A 530 -25.87 -4.93 3.94
C PHE A 530 -24.94 -4.32 5.00
N PRO A 531 -24.78 -5.00 6.17
CA PRO A 531 -23.81 -4.57 7.17
C PRO A 531 -22.38 -4.70 6.66
N LEU A 532 -21.46 -4.04 7.36
CA LEU A 532 -20.03 -4.16 7.08
C LEU A 532 -19.57 -5.62 7.29
N ALA A 533 -18.64 -6.08 6.47
CA ALA A 533 -17.93 -7.32 6.71
C ALA A 533 -17.05 -7.18 7.97
N LYS A 534 -16.84 -8.29 8.67
CA LYS A 534 -16.10 -8.35 9.94
C LYS A 534 -14.92 -9.28 9.81
N GLY A 535 -13.75 -8.78 10.18
CA GLY A 535 -12.53 -9.55 10.28
C GLY A 535 -12.08 -9.70 11.72
N GLU A 536 -11.57 -10.88 12.07
CA GLU A 536 -11.03 -11.20 13.39
C GLU A 536 -9.69 -11.92 13.23
N GLN A 537 -8.75 -11.60 14.10
CA GLN A 537 -7.44 -12.26 14.14
C GLN A 537 -7.02 -12.62 15.55
N TRP A 538 -6.49 -13.84 15.69
CA TRP A 538 -5.62 -14.26 16.76
C TRP A 538 -4.19 -14.36 16.24
N GLU A 539 -3.24 -13.81 16.97
CA GLU A 539 -1.83 -13.86 16.63
C GLU A 539 -1.02 -14.09 17.90
N ALA A 540 0.03 -14.90 17.78
CA ALA A 540 1.07 -15.04 18.79
C ALA A 540 2.44 -15.03 18.11
N GLY A 541 3.44 -14.49 18.79
CA GLY A 541 4.77 -14.42 18.19
C GLY A 541 5.88 -14.24 19.22
N PHE A 542 7.08 -14.25 18.68
CA PHE A 542 8.35 -14.11 19.39
C PHE A 542 9.20 -13.05 18.69
N LYS A 543 9.94 -12.25 19.48
CA LYS A 543 10.86 -11.22 19.00
C LYS A 543 12.14 -11.29 19.80
N GLN A 544 13.28 -11.25 19.12
CA GLN A 544 14.59 -11.29 19.76
C GLN A 544 15.60 -10.41 19.01
N SER A 545 16.39 -9.67 19.79
CA SER A 545 17.60 -8.96 19.35
C SER A 545 18.73 -9.39 20.26
N LEU A 546 19.63 -10.26 19.78
CA LEU A 546 20.72 -10.84 20.56
C LEU A 546 22.04 -10.70 19.80
N GLY A 547 22.87 -9.73 20.22
CA GLY A 547 24.14 -9.45 19.55
C GLY A 547 23.95 -9.03 18.10
N ASP A 548 24.51 -9.81 17.19
CA ASP A 548 24.48 -9.55 15.74
C ASP A 548 23.27 -10.18 15.02
N VAL A 549 22.28 -10.66 15.76
CA VAL A 549 21.09 -11.33 15.19
C VAL A 549 19.82 -10.72 15.75
N GLU A 550 18.95 -10.27 14.86
CA GLU A 550 17.56 -9.95 15.17
C GLU A 550 16.65 -10.91 14.41
N TRP A 551 15.60 -11.41 15.07
CA TRP A 551 14.61 -12.25 14.39
C TRP A 551 13.24 -12.17 15.03
N THR A 552 12.22 -12.40 14.21
CA THR A 552 10.83 -12.47 14.64
C THR A 552 10.16 -13.70 14.06
N ALA A 553 9.27 -14.30 14.84
CA ALA A 553 8.39 -15.37 14.36
C ALA A 553 6.96 -15.08 14.79
N ALA A 554 5.99 -15.39 13.93
CA ALA A 554 4.57 -15.20 14.23
C ALA A 554 3.76 -16.36 13.66
N VAL A 555 2.68 -16.70 14.38
CA VAL A 555 1.60 -17.57 13.91
C VAL A 555 0.30 -16.81 14.02
N TYR A 556 -0.57 -16.97 13.03
CA TYR A 556 -1.85 -16.24 13.01
C TYR A 556 -3.01 -17.08 12.46
N HIS A 557 -4.20 -16.68 12.84
CA HIS A 557 -5.46 -17.15 12.27
C HIS A 557 -6.40 -15.96 12.09
N ILE A 558 -6.83 -15.71 10.85
CA ILE A 558 -7.75 -14.64 10.45
C ILE A 558 -9.03 -15.25 9.90
N LYS A 559 -10.18 -14.70 10.27
CA LYS A 559 -11.49 -14.98 9.69
C LYS A 559 -12.10 -13.69 9.17
N LEU A 560 -12.73 -13.76 8.01
CA LEU A 560 -13.53 -12.70 7.43
C LEU A 560 -14.95 -13.23 7.19
N GLU A 561 -15.94 -12.55 7.74
CA GLU A 561 -17.36 -12.88 7.66
C GLU A 561 -18.17 -11.75 7.03
N ASN A 562 -19.42 -12.04 6.66
CA ASN A 562 -20.32 -11.10 5.99
C ASN A 562 -19.81 -10.66 4.61
N VAL A 563 -19.06 -11.52 3.91
CA VAL A 563 -18.64 -11.27 2.53
C VAL A 563 -19.83 -11.45 1.60
N LEU A 564 -19.94 -10.59 0.57
CA LEU A 564 -20.98 -10.77 -0.45
C LEU A 564 -20.78 -12.08 -1.22
N THR A 565 -21.89 -12.81 -1.34
CA THR A 565 -21.96 -14.07 -2.08
C THR A 565 -23.36 -14.20 -2.68
N ARG A 566 -23.65 -15.34 -3.29
CA ARG A 566 -24.99 -15.68 -3.78
C ARG A 566 -25.69 -16.64 -2.81
N ASP A 567 -27.00 -16.54 -2.73
CA ASP A 567 -27.79 -17.50 -1.96
C ASP A 567 -27.63 -18.91 -2.57
N ALA A 568 -27.42 -19.92 -1.73
CA ALA A 568 -27.17 -21.28 -2.19
C ALA A 568 -28.40 -21.94 -2.84
N ASN A 569 -29.62 -21.47 -2.52
CA ASN A 569 -30.87 -22.00 -3.08
C ASN A 569 -31.38 -21.18 -4.27
N ASP A 570 -31.10 -19.85 -4.28
CA ASP A 570 -31.41 -18.96 -5.42
C ASP A 570 -30.21 -18.05 -5.74
N PRO A 571 -29.28 -18.48 -6.61
CA PRO A 571 -28.08 -17.72 -6.96
C PRO A 571 -28.34 -16.36 -7.63
N ARG A 572 -29.57 -16.01 -7.96
CA ARG A 572 -29.94 -14.66 -8.42
C ARG A 572 -29.97 -13.66 -7.28
N VAL A 573 -30.10 -14.12 -6.04
CA VAL A 573 -30.14 -13.29 -4.83
C VAL A 573 -28.75 -13.11 -4.28
N THR A 574 -28.32 -11.83 -4.09
CA THR A 574 -27.10 -11.50 -3.36
C THR A 574 -27.37 -11.51 -1.86
N VAL A 575 -26.51 -12.19 -1.12
CA VAL A 575 -26.52 -12.26 0.34
C VAL A 575 -25.15 -11.94 0.90
N ASN A 576 -25.02 -11.67 2.18
CA ASN A 576 -23.77 -11.34 2.84
C ASN A 576 -23.33 -12.41 3.85
N ASN A 577 -23.48 -13.68 3.52
CA ASN A 577 -23.09 -14.81 4.37
C ASN A 577 -21.82 -15.53 3.91
N GLY A 578 -21.10 -14.95 2.97
CA GLY A 578 -19.80 -15.45 2.54
C GLY A 578 -18.76 -15.36 3.67
N ARG A 579 -17.82 -16.29 3.68
CA ARG A 579 -16.74 -16.39 4.67
C ARG A 579 -15.44 -16.81 4.01
N GLN A 580 -14.33 -16.23 4.50
CA GLN A 580 -12.98 -16.56 4.12
C GLN A 580 -12.12 -16.70 5.37
N SER A 581 -11.20 -17.63 5.40
CA SER A 581 -10.22 -17.75 6.47
C SER A 581 -8.80 -17.87 5.93
N SER A 582 -7.83 -17.48 6.76
CA SER A 582 -6.42 -17.65 6.50
C SER A 582 -5.67 -17.96 7.79
N ARG A 583 -4.74 -18.90 7.73
CA ARG A 583 -3.81 -19.23 8.80
C ARG A 583 -2.41 -19.39 8.25
N GLY A 584 -1.42 -18.97 9.00
CA GLY A 584 -0.06 -19.04 8.51
C GLY A 584 0.99 -18.83 9.57
N VAL A 585 2.22 -18.98 9.12
CA VAL A 585 3.44 -18.72 9.89
C VAL A 585 4.33 -17.77 9.13
N GLU A 586 5.01 -16.89 9.86
CA GLU A 586 5.93 -15.89 9.34
C GLU A 586 7.22 -15.93 10.15
N LEU A 587 8.36 -15.82 9.48
CA LEU A 587 9.68 -15.71 10.09
C LEU A 587 10.47 -14.65 9.34
N SER A 588 11.15 -13.76 10.08
CA SER A 588 12.11 -12.80 9.54
C SER A 588 13.35 -12.80 10.40
N ALA A 589 14.50 -12.64 9.76
CA ALA A 589 15.78 -12.57 10.46
C ALA A 589 16.74 -11.64 9.71
N ASP A 590 17.50 -10.85 10.48
CA ASP A 590 18.67 -10.12 10.05
C ASP A 590 19.87 -10.55 10.89
N TRP A 591 20.96 -10.89 10.22
CA TRP A 591 22.13 -11.43 10.84
C TRP A 591 23.41 -10.82 10.27
N ARG A 592 24.14 -10.10 11.11
CA ARG A 592 25.52 -9.68 10.82
C ARG A 592 26.48 -10.83 11.09
N VAL A 593 26.67 -11.69 10.07
CA VAL A 593 27.50 -12.91 10.16
C VAL A 593 28.96 -12.56 10.47
N THR A 594 29.45 -11.49 9.85
CA THR A 594 30.77 -10.88 10.10
C THR A 594 30.63 -9.37 9.93
N PRO A 595 31.64 -8.55 10.33
CA PRO A 595 31.64 -7.11 10.06
C PRO A 595 31.49 -6.76 8.56
N GLN A 596 31.76 -7.71 7.66
CA GLN A 596 31.67 -7.54 6.20
C GLN A 596 30.40 -8.14 5.59
N LEU A 597 29.81 -9.18 6.20
CA LEU A 597 28.71 -9.93 5.62
C LEU A 597 27.45 -9.79 6.48
N THR A 598 26.41 -9.24 5.89
CA THR A 598 25.06 -9.22 6.47
C THR A 598 24.14 -10.08 5.61
N LEU A 599 23.32 -10.89 6.27
CA LEU A 599 22.25 -11.68 5.68
C LEU A 599 20.92 -11.21 6.23
N SER A 600 19.97 -10.90 5.34
CA SER A 600 18.58 -10.61 5.67
C SER A 600 17.67 -11.62 4.99
N GLY A 601 16.68 -12.14 5.70
CA GLY A 601 15.78 -13.09 5.07
C GLY A 601 14.44 -13.18 5.75
N ASN A 602 13.44 -13.56 4.96
CA ASN A 602 12.12 -13.83 5.49
C ASN A 602 11.42 -14.95 4.73
N ILE A 603 10.48 -15.59 5.39
CA ILE A 603 9.60 -16.60 4.81
C ILE A 603 8.21 -16.48 5.45
N ALA A 604 7.18 -16.58 4.62
CA ALA A 604 5.81 -16.75 5.03
C ALA A 604 5.21 -17.97 4.32
N ALA A 605 4.45 -18.77 5.06
CA ALA A 605 3.67 -19.87 4.54
C ALA A 605 2.25 -19.77 5.10
N LEU A 606 1.24 -19.85 4.21
CA LEU A 606 -0.14 -19.68 4.59
C LEU A 606 -1.09 -20.65 3.86
N ASN A 607 -2.26 -20.82 4.44
CA ASN A 607 -3.39 -21.49 3.84
C ASN A 607 -4.61 -20.57 3.96
N ALA A 608 -4.98 -19.95 2.83
CA ALA A 608 -6.17 -19.12 2.71
C ALA A 608 -7.22 -19.86 1.86
N ARG A 609 -8.50 -19.79 2.29
CA ARG A 609 -9.59 -20.47 1.60
C ARG A 609 -10.93 -19.77 1.79
N PHE A 610 -11.84 -20.00 0.88
CA PHE A 610 -13.24 -19.70 1.08
C PHE A 610 -13.88 -20.77 1.98
N ASP A 611 -14.43 -20.34 3.09
CA ASP A 611 -15.21 -21.23 3.97
C ASP A 611 -16.70 -21.25 3.57
N SER A 612 -17.17 -20.18 2.89
CA SER A 612 -18.48 -20.08 2.25
C SER A 612 -18.40 -19.06 1.12
N LEU A 613 -18.63 -19.50 -0.12
CA LEU A 613 -18.77 -18.64 -1.29
C LEU A 613 -19.55 -19.37 -2.37
N THR A 614 -20.64 -18.77 -2.86
CA THR A 614 -21.42 -19.24 -4.00
C THR A 614 -21.41 -18.18 -5.08
N GLU A 615 -21.15 -18.56 -6.33
CA GLU A 615 -21.14 -17.68 -7.48
C GLU A 615 -22.54 -17.53 -8.12
N ALA A 616 -22.64 -16.62 -9.09
CA ALA A 616 -23.92 -16.29 -9.74
C ALA A 616 -24.55 -17.46 -10.53
N ASP A 617 -23.75 -18.45 -10.90
CA ASP A 617 -24.19 -19.70 -11.53
C ASP A 617 -24.60 -20.80 -10.54
N GLY A 618 -24.58 -20.51 -9.23
CA GLY A 618 -24.88 -21.45 -8.15
C GLY A 618 -23.70 -22.34 -7.74
N THR A 619 -22.53 -22.18 -8.35
CA THR A 619 -21.38 -23.01 -8.04
C THR A 619 -20.76 -22.61 -6.70
N SER A 620 -20.56 -23.59 -5.80
CA SER A 620 -19.85 -23.41 -4.54
C SER A 620 -18.34 -23.40 -4.77
N ARG A 621 -17.65 -22.46 -4.08
CA ARG A 621 -16.19 -22.32 -4.09
C ARG A 621 -15.54 -22.66 -2.73
N VAL A 622 -16.28 -23.34 -1.88
CA VAL A 622 -15.79 -23.77 -0.55
C VAL A 622 -14.50 -24.60 -0.71
N GLY A 623 -13.47 -24.25 0.07
CA GLY A 623 -12.16 -24.89 0.03
C GLY A 623 -11.18 -24.32 -0.98
N ASN A 624 -11.63 -23.54 -1.98
CA ASN A 624 -10.75 -22.92 -2.97
C ASN A 624 -9.94 -21.77 -2.37
N THR A 625 -8.72 -21.60 -2.91
CA THR A 625 -7.84 -20.49 -2.56
C THR A 625 -8.32 -19.20 -3.23
N PRO A 626 -8.38 -18.06 -2.51
CA PRO A 626 -8.70 -16.77 -3.12
C PRO A 626 -7.70 -16.37 -4.22
N PRO A 627 -8.15 -15.64 -5.26
CA PRO A 627 -7.29 -15.25 -6.37
C PRO A 627 -6.10 -14.39 -5.95
N ASN A 628 -4.98 -14.55 -6.66
CA ASN A 628 -3.72 -13.81 -6.49
C ASN A 628 -3.10 -13.92 -5.08
N VAL A 629 -3.44 -14.93 -4.32
CA VAL A 629 -2.87 -15.23 -3.00
C VAL A 629 -1.83 -16.35 -3.11
N PRO A 630 -0.53 -16.07 -2.91
CA PRO A 630 0.50 -17.11 -2.89
C PRO A 630 0.48 -17.87 -1.56
N GLU A 631 0.66 -19.18 -1.64
CA GLU A 631 0.78 -20.04 -0.44
C GLU A 631 2.10 -19.83 0.30
N ARG A 632 3.14 -19.37 -0.41
CA ARG A 632 4.50 -19.16 0.12
C ARG A 632 5.13 -17.94 -0.51
N VAL A 633 5.82 -17.16 0.32
CA VAL A 633 6.71 -16.07 -0.10
C VAL A 633 7.98 -16.19 0.71
N ALA A 634 9.14 -16.09 0.05
CA ALA A 634 10.43 -16.11 0.73
C ALA A 634 11.43 -15.18 0.04
N ASN A 635 12.20 -14.46 0.82
CA ASN A 635 13.25 -13.56 0.35
C ASN A 635 14.54 -13.84 1.13
N LEU A 636 15.68 -13.73 0.45
CA LEU A 636 17.01 -13.81 1.07
C LEU A 636 17.93 -12.80 0.39
N TYR A 637 18.54 -11.96 1.17
CA TYR A 637 19.45 -10.92 0.75
C TYR A 637 20.80 -11.09 1.43
N ALA A 638 21.88 -10.90 0.68
CA ALA A 638 23.24 -10.90 1.17
C ALA A 638 23.94 -9.63 0.74
N ASN A 639 24.52 -8.91 1.70
CA ASN A 639 25.38 -7.75 1.51
C ASN A 639 26.79 -8.08 1.97
N TYR A 640 27.78 -7.95 1.08
CA TYR A 640 29.17 -8.19 1.38
C TYR A 640 30.02 -6.97 1.08
N ARG A 641 30.62 -6.35 2.11
CA ARG A 641 31.52 -5.19 2.02
C ARG A 641 32.97 -5.67 2.02
N LEU A 642 33.72 -5.32 0.97
CA LEU A 642 35.15 -5.62 0.94
C LEU A 642 35.90 -4.80 2.01
N LYS A 643 36.86 -5.43 2.66
CA LYS A 643 37.65 -4.80 3.71
C LYS A 643 38.64 -3.76 3.17
N GLU A 644 39.26 -4.06 2.03
CA GLU A 644 40.38 -3.30 1.47
C GLU A 644 39.96 -2.31 0.37
N LEU A 645 38.80 -2.50 -0.21
CA LEU A 645 38.26 -1.65 -1.27
C LEU A 645 36.88 -1.13 -0.85
N PRO A 646 36.52 0.10 -1.19
CA PRO A 646 35.22 0.69 -0.87
C PRO A 646 34.10 0.11 -1.79
N MET A 647 34.02 -1.22 -1.84
CA MET A 647 33.08 -1.98 -2.68
C MET A 647 32.09 -2.76 -1.83
N ASN A 648 30.85 -2.80 -2.29
CA ASN A 648 29.79 -3.63 -1.73
C ASN A 648 29.18 -4.49 -2.83
N PHE A 649 28.94 -5.77 -2.52
CA PHE A 649 28.26 -6.73 -3.36
C PHE A 649 26.92 -7.09 -2.72
N PHE A 650 25.87 -7.01 -3.51
CA PHE A 650 24.51 -7.38 -3.12
C PHE A 650 24.03 -8.55 -3.98
N VAL A 651 23.41 -9.53 -3.37
CA VAL A 651 22.66 -10.60 -4.05
C VAL A 651 21.32 -10.76 -3.35
N GLY A 652 20.23 -10.78 -4.13
CA GLY A 652 18.88 -11.00 -3.66
C GLY A 652 18.23 -12.20 -4.33
N LEU A 653 17.57 -13.06 -3.54
CA LEU A 653 16.72 -14.14 -4.00
C LEU A 653 15.30 -13.85 -3.58
N ASN A 654 14.35 -13.83 -4.54
CA ASN A 654 12.94 -13.58 -4.27
C ASN A 654 12.12 -14.76 -4.81
N HIS A 655 11.38 -15.43 -3.95
CA HIS A 655 10.51 -16.55 -4.29
C HIS A 655 9.06 -16.23 -4.01
N THR A 656 8.20 -16.41 -5.01
CA THR A 656 6.75 -16.39 -4.87
C THR A 656 6.18 -17.73 -5.30
N GLY A 657 5.38 -18.35 -4.44
CA GLY A 657 4.70 -19.60 -4.70
C GLY A 657 3.62 -19.47 -5.77
N LYS A 658 2.97 -20.58 -6.08
CA LYS A 658 1.84 -20.59 -7.03
C LYS A 658 0.69 -19.70 -6.55
N ILE A 659 -0.03 -19.10 -7.51
CA ILE A 659 -1.29 -18.36 -7.29
C ILE A 659 -2.35 -18.81 -8.28
N TYR A 660 -3.61 -18.64 -7.92
CA TYR A 660 -4.74 -18.81 -8.84
C TYR A 660 -5.26 -17.46 -9.30
N THR A 661 -5.78 -17.37 -10.54
CA THR A 661 -6.28 -16.11 -11.09
C THR A 661 -7.79 -15.94 -10.92
N ASP A 662 -8.49 -17.02 -10.52
CA ASP A 662 -9.94 -17.10 -10.42
C ASP A 662 -10.39 -17.84 -9.15
N ASN A 663 -11.65 -17.62 -8.74
CA ASN A 663 -12.24 -18.30 -7.58
C ASN A 663 -12.40 -19.82 -7.82
N ALA A 664 -12.48 -20.24 -9.07
CA ALA A 664 -12.64 -21.65 -9.45
C ALA A 664 -11.34 -22.46 -9.32
N ASN A 665 -10.20 -21.77 -9.14
CA ASN A 665 -8.85 -22.34 -9.14
C ASN A 665 -8.49 -23.13 -10.41
N GLN A 666 -9.08 -22.72 -11.54
CA GLN A 666 -8.89 -23.39 -12.83
C GLN A 666 -7.65 -22.90 -13.58
N ILE A 667 -7.19 -21.67 -13.30
CA ILE A 667 -6.02 -21.08 -13.92
C ILE A 667 -5.00 -20.77 -12.83
N ARG A 668 -3.87 -21.45 -12.91
CA ARG A 668 -2.77 -21.36 -11.95
C ARG A 668 -1.54 -20.74 -12.60
N ILE A 669 -1.06 -19.63 -12.05
CA ILE A 669 0.29 -19.14 -12.33
C ILE A 669 1.26 -19.92 -11.44
N ASN A 670 2.26 -20.57 -12.05
CA ASN A 670 3.23 -21.39 -11.34
C ASN A 670 4.23 -20.52 -10.56
N GLY A 671 4.71 -21.03 -9.43
CA GLY A 671 5.69 -20.33 -8.61
C GLY A 671 7.00 -20.05 -9.35
N HIS A 672 7.66 -18.99 -8.94
CA HIS A 672 8.92 -18.55 -9.54
C HIS A 672 9.91 -18.06 -8.50
N THR A 673 11.19 -18.11 -8.87
CA THR A 673 12.29 -17.51 -8.11
C THR A 673 13.09 -16.62 -9.05
N THR A 674 13.38 -15.39 -8.61
CA THR A 674 14.27 -14.45 -9.32
C THR A 674 15.52 -14.19 -8.49
N VAL A 675 16.59 -13.85 -9.19
CA VAL A 675 17.89 -13.49 -8.61
C VAL A 675 18.21 -12.08 -9.07
N ASP A 676 18.55 -11.21 -8.13
CA ASP A 676 19.04 -9.86 -8.39
C ASP A 676 20.47 -9.73 -7.87
N ALA A 677 21.31 -8.95 -8.53
CA ALA A 677 22.67 -8.71 -8.09
C ALA A 677 23.07 -7.26 -8.32
N ALA A 678 23.91 -6.71 -7.43
CA ALA A 678 24.49 -5.40 -7.63
C ALA A 678 25.93 -5.33 -7.11
N VAL A 679 26.72 -4.46 -7.69
CA VAL A 679 28.01 -4.03 -7.17
C VAL A 679 28.03 -2.52 -7.04
N SER A 680 28.42 -2.04 -5.88
CA SER A 680 28.55 -0.59 -5.60
C SER A 680 30.00 -0.26 -5.27
N TYR A 681 30.47 0.88 -5.77
CA TYR A 681 31.78 1.43 -5.48
C TYR A 681 31.66 2.86 -4.96
N ARG A 682 32.21 3.11 -3.77
CA ARG A 682 32.17 4.45 -3.14
C ARG A 682 33.38 5.27 -3.56
N LEU A 683 33.11 6.26 -4.39
CA LEU A 683 34.07 7.30 -4.82
C LEU A 683 33.55 8.64 -4.28
N ARG A 684 33.96 9.00 -3.06
CA ARG A 684 33.44 10.21 -2.39
C ARG A 684 33.51 11.46 -3.28
N PRO A 685 32.40 12.22 -3.42
CA PRO A 685 31.14 12.13 -2.67
C PRO A 685 30.11 11.15 -3.31
N ALA A 686 30.49 10.38 -4.34
CA ALA A 686 29.59 9.52 -5.11
C ALA A 686 29.60 8.06 -4.62
N LEU A 687 28.44 7.40 -4.67
CA LEU A 687 28.29 5.96 -4.67
C LEU A 687 27.80 5.53 -6.05
N ILE A 688 28.65 4.82 -6.79
CA ILE A 688 28.33 4.29 -8.13
C ILE A 688 27.84 2.86 -7.96
N THR A 689 26.69 2.52 -8.53
CA THR A 689 26.09 1.19 -8.43
C THR A 689 25.74 0.65 -9.81
N PHE A 690 26.24 -0.53 -10.14
CA PHE A 690 25.77 -1.33 -11.27
C PHE A 690 24.88 -2.45 -10.75
N ARG A 691 23.68 -2.61 -11.34
CA ARG A 691 22.67 -3.58 -10.91
C ARG A 691 22.14 -4.38 -12.08
N VAL A 692 21.89 -5.65 -11.81
CA VAL A 692 21.17 -6.57 -12.72
C VAL A 692 19.97 -7.12 -11.96
N ARG A 693 18.77 -6.90 -12.48
CA ARG A 693 17.54 -7.52 -11.97
C ARG A 693 17.17 -8.71 -12.84
N ASN A 694 16.56 -9.72 -12.20
CA ASN A 694 16.21 -10.99 -12.86
C ASN A 694 17.42 -11.56 -13.64
N LEU A 695 18.53 -11.76 -12.94
CA LEU A 695 19.83 -12.19 -13.52
C LEU A 695 19.72 -13.44 -14.40
N THR A 696 18.81 -14.36 -14.05
CA THR A 696 18.58 -15.62 -14.77
C THR A 696 17.64 -15.48 -15.97
N ASP A 697 17.14 -14.26 -16.26
CA ASP A 697 16.19 -13.95 -17.34
C ASP A 697 14.92 -14.82 -17.31
N LYS A 698 14.39 -15.05 -16.10
CA LYS A 698 13.22 -15.90 -15.89
C LYS A 698 11.97 -15.23 -16.47
N LEU A 699 11.29 -15.91 -17.39
CA LEU A 699 9.94 -15.53 -17.79
C LEU A 699 8.95 -15.99 -16.71
N TYR A 700 8.18 -15.05 -16.15
CA TYR A 700 7.17 -15.34 -15.14
C TYR A 700 5.99 -14.35 -15.22
N ALA A 701 4.83 -14.81 -14.77
CA ALA A 701 3.68 -13.96 -14.53
C ALA A 701 3.55 -13.69 -13.02
N TYR A 702 3.05 -12.51 -12.67
CA TYR A 702 2.94 -12.11 -11.26
C TYR A 702 1.50 -11.86 -10.83
N TYR A 703 0.54 -11.75 -11.78
CA TYR A 703 -0.85 -11.41 -11.47
C TYR A 703 -1.78 -11.94 -12.57
N GLY A 704 -3.04 -12.25 -12.20
CA GLY A 704 -4.12 -12.50 -13.15
C GLY A 704 -4.56 -11.21 -13.82
N GLY A 705 -4.81 -11.26 -15.15
CA GLY A 705 -5.29 -10.10 -15.90
C GLY A 705 -6.77 -9.76 -15.63
N ARG A 706 -7.27 -8.75 -16.33
CA ARG A 706 -8.68 -8.33 -16.27
C ARG A 706 -9.62 -9.45 -16.72
N ALA A 707 -9.27 -10.17 -17.80
CA ALA A 707 -9.93 -11.41 -18.17
C ALA A 707 -9.28 -12.59 -17.46
N THR A 708 -10.06 -13.57 -17.03
CA THR A 708 -9.56 -14.76 -16.32
C THR A 708 -8.52 -15.54 -17.13
N SER A 709 -8.61 -15.48 -18.47
CA SER A 709 -7.68 -16.12 -19.42
C SER A 709 -6.51 -15.23 -19.86
N GLN A 710 -6.10 -14.28 -19.05
CA GLN A 710 -5.05 -13.30 -19.32
C GLN A 710 -4.16 -13.16 -18.11
N VAL A 711 -2.84 -13.04 -18.30
CA VAL A 711 -1.88 -12.91 -17.20
C VAL A 711 -0.91 -11.76 -17.43
N LEU A 712 -0.52 -11.07 -16.36
CA LEU A 712 0.47 -10.01 -16.42
C LEU A 712 1.87 -10.60 -16.25
N LEU A 713 2.72 -10.34 -17.24
CA LEU A 713 4.12 -10.75 -17.24
C LEU A 713 5.00 -9.69 -16.58
N ALA A 714 5.97 -10.15 -15.84
CA ALA A 714 7.02 -9.29 -15.31
C ALA A 714 8.10 -8.99 -16.38
N PRO A 715 8.89 -7.92 -16.19
CA PRO A 715 10.05 -7.63 -17.03
C PRO A 715 11.03 -8.81 -17.03
N GLY A 716 11.68 -9.06 -18.16
CA GLY A 716 12.86 -9.90 -18.27
C GLY A 716 14.06 -9.30 -17.54
N ARG A 717 15.27 -9.79 -17.82
CA ARG A 717 16.50 -9.26 -17.24
C ARG A 717 16.71 -7.79 -17.63
N THR A 718 17.03 -6.95 -16.63
CA THR A 718 17.33 -5.53 -16.82
C THR A 718 18.63 -5.13 -16.14
N TYR A 719 19.28 -4.13 -16.69
CA TYR A 719 20.54 -3.56 -16.20
C TYR A 719 20.32 -2.09 -15.84
N GLU A 720 21.01 -1.62 -14.82
CA GLU A 720 20.97 -0.23 -14.37
C GLU A 720 22.36 0.20 -13.87
N LEU A 721 22.80 1.37 -14.29
CA LEU A 721 23.96 2.06 -13.74
C LEU A 721 23.49 3.36 -13.11
N GLY A 722 23.79 3.54 -11.82
CA GLY A 722 23.40 4.71 -11.05
C GLY A 722 24.54 5.33 -10.28
N ALA A 723 24.39 6.60 -9.96
CA ALA A 723 25.26 7.34 -9.05
C ALA A 723 24.40 8.09 -8.03
N THR A 724 24.73 7.97 -6.75
CA THR A 724 24.13 8.75 -5.65
C THR A 724 25.22 9.60 -5.03
N PHE A 725 24.93 10.87 -4.79
CA PHE A 725 25.83 11.86 -4.23
C PHE A 725 25.29 12.33 -2.89
N GLU A 726 26.18 12.48 -1.90
CA GLU A 726 25.90 13.05 -0.57
C GLU A 726 26.92 14.17 -0.32
N PHE A 727 26.48 15.39 0.01
CA PHE A 727 27.31 16.57 0.22
C PHE A 727 26.84 17.49 1.35
#